data_3eb9ca09e4668268e5de07c5f9ddd675
#
_entry.id   3eb9ca09e4668268e5de07c5f9ddd675
#
_cell.length_a   1.000
_cell.length_b   1.000
_cell.length_c   1.000
_cell.angle_alpha   90.00
_cell.angle_beta   90.00
_cell.angle_gamma   90.00
#
_symmetry.space_group_name_H-M   'P 1'
#
loop_
_entity.id
_entity.type
_entity.pdbx_description
1 polymer ?
#
loop_
_entity_poly.entity_id
_entity_poly.type
_entity_poly.pdbx_seq_one_letter_code
_entity_poly.pdbx_strand_id
1 'polypeptide(L)'
;MKRHLYFLISTFAAVLCSIGVFAATSGDSGPFVIPELKTWEAGKGAMTVSGTMRIAVPSGDEELLRIAGMLAEDWETMFGYLPRIVTEKGAEGDIVLEIKKDKRLDRLSGGSAESYSIGITDRVRLSAATARGVFWGTQTILQIADRSIPGGAHDIAVSLPCGKILDWPDYGLRGFMMDCGRKYIPMSYLRKLTRIMAYYKMNTLQVHLNDNGFKQYFGGDWDRTYAAFRLECDTYPGLTARDGHYTKEEFIGFQEEAAGMFVEIIPEIDVPAHSLALTRYMPGIGSEEYGMDHLDLFKPETYEFVDGLFKEYLEGEDPVFRGPKVHIGTDEYSNKDQDVVEKFRYFTDHYIRLVESYGKQAVVWGALTHADGETPVKSENVIMNAWYNGYADPRQMVEDGYKLISIPDGLVYIVPAAGYYYDYLDEQNLYENWTPAHVGDAVFAERDTSILGGMFAVWNDHAGNGISVKDIHHRLFPALQTLSVKMWTGTETAMPYAAISSTRRYVREAPGINFAGRIGTEPGCVLEMAEVTPGATLPYPEIGYDYTVSFTIEGKAETPGTELFRSENAVFYLSDPVSGMMGFARDGYLNTFRYSIQNGDRLEVTVKGDNRSTTLIVNGRVIDRLETEKRWHNEGKSVMYYVPTLVFPLEKAGDFKSRITDLKVSSYTE
;
A
#
# COMPACT_ATOMS: atom_id res chain seq x y z
N MET A 1 -4.10 24.46 78.30
CA MET A 1 -2.76 24.41 77.71
C MET A 1 -2.51 23.02 77.14
N LYS A 2 -2.88 22.75 75.94
CA LYS A 2 -2.46 21.58 75.18
C LYS A 2 -2.43 22.00 73.66
N ARG A 3 -1.24 22.01 73.07
CA ARG A 3 -1.01 22.21 71.66
C ARG A 3 -1.41 20.94 70.92
N HIS A 4 -2.30 21.01 69.95
CA HIS A 4 -2.58 19.94 69.01
C HIS A 4 -1.76 20.20 67.74
N LEU A 5 -0.90 19.22 67.45
CA LEU A 5 -0.09 19.07 66.24
C LEU A 5 -0.97 18.35 65.20
N TYR A 6 -1.31 19.02 64.11
CA TYR A 6 -1.98 18.37 62.97
C TYR A 6 -0.93 17.80 62.04
N PHE A 7 -0.89 16.49 61.94
CA PHE A 7 -0.20 15.77 60.87
C PHE A 7 -1.06 15.78 59.62
N LEU A 8 -0.57 16.39 58.53
CA LEU A 8 -1.12 16.26 57.21
C LEU A 8 -0.61 14.91 56.61
N ILE A 9 -1.50 13.94 56.54
CA ILE A 9 -1.27 12.72 55.75
C ILE A 9 -1.75 13.03 54.33
N SER A 10 -0.83 13.25 53.40
CA SER A 10 -1.11 13.28 51.96
C SER A 10 -1.29 11.83 51.50
N THR A 11 -2.53 11.46 51.32
CA THR A 11 -2.90 10.21 50.61
C THR A 11 -2.59 10.36 49.13
N PHE A 12 -1.50 9.75 48.68
CA PHE A 12 -1.28 9.44 47.26
C PHE A 12 -2.29 8.36 46.87
N ALA A 13 -3.36 8.75 46.18
CA ALA A 13 -4.22 7.82 45.47
C ALA A 13 -3.47 7.38 44.22
N ALA A 14 -2.83 6.20 44.32
CA ALA A 14 -2.35 5.50 43.13
C ALA A 14 -3.57 5.04 42.34
N VAL A 15 -3.88 5.73 41.29
CA VAL A 15 -4.78 5.23 40.23
C VAL A 15 -4.04 4.07 39.57
N LEU A 16 -4.34 2.85 39.99
CA LEU A 16 -4.05 1.64 39.27
C LEU A 16 -4.90 1.66 37.99
N CYS A 17 -4.40 2.28 36.93
CA CYS A 17 -4.84 1.92 35.58
C CYS A 17 -4.60 0.41 35.46
N SER A 18 -5.66 -0.36 35.42
CA SER A 18 -5.65 -1.74 34.99
C SER A 18 -5.24 -1.76 33.50
N ILE A 19 -3.91 -1.77 33.25
CA ILE A 19 -3.35 -2.16 31.99
C ILE A 19 -3.83 -3.59 31.79
N GLY A 20 -4.82 -3.76 30.92
CA GLY A 20 -5.19 -5.07 30.41
C GLY A 20 -3.99 -5.65 29.69
N VAL A 21 -3.11 -6.30 30.44
CA VAL A 21 -2.15 -7.23 29.89
C VAL A 21 -3.00 -8.26 29.16
N PHE A 22 -3.03 -8.22 27.85
CA PHE A 22 -3.35 -9.38 27.04
C PHE A 22 -2.23 -10.40 27.31
N ALA A 23 -2.21 -10.94 28.53
CA ALA A 23 -1.55 -12.19 28.80
C ALA A 23 -2.11 -13.16 27.76
N ALA A 24 -1.25 -13.75 26.96
CA ALA A 24 -1.60 -14.89 26.14
C ALA A 24 -2.46 -15.80 27.01
N THR A 25 -3.74 -15.91 26.67
CA THR A 25 -4.61 -16.89 27.30
C THR A 25 -3.91 -18.22 27.09
N SER A 26 -3.61 -18.90 28.15
CA SER A 26 -2.99 -20.23 28.21
C SER A 26 -3.97 -21.25 27.63
N GLY A 27 -4.04 -21.33 26.35
CA GLY A 27 -4.78 -22.28 25.56
C GLY A 27 -4.26 -22.16 24.13
N ASP A 28 -3.87 -23.22 23.52
CA ASP A 28 -3.41 -23.59 22.18
C ASP A 28 -3.38 -22.56 20.99
N SER A 29 -3.71 -21.30 21.21
CA SER A 29 -3.64 -20.25 20.18
C SER A 29 -2.20 -19.75 20.04
N GLY A 30 -1.64 -19.87 18.83
CA GLY A 30 -0.30 -19.37 18.49
C GLY A 30 -0.16 -17.84 18.58
N PRO A 31 1.06 -17.32 18.36
CA PRO A 31 1.29 -15.88 18.32
C PRO A 31 0.49 -15.26 17.18
N PHE A 32 -0.08 -14.06 17.42
CA PHE A 32 -0.80 -13.34 16.40
C PHE A 32 0.17 -12.72 15.38
N VAL A 33 0.05 -13.10 14.13
CA VAL A 33 0.77 -12.54 12.98
C VAL A 33 -0.16 -12.42 11.78
N ILE A 34 0.15 -11.56 10.84
CA ILE A 34 -0.57 -11.40 9.58
C ILE A 34 0.43 -11.59 8.42
N PRO A 35 0.22 -12.54 7.51
CA PRO A 35 -0.80 -13.60 7.49
C PRO A 35 -0.68 -14.60 8.64
N GLU A 36 -1.79 -15.24 8.98
CA GLU A 36 -1.84 -16.29 10.01
C GLU A 36 -0.88 -17.45 9.70
N LEU A 37 -0.35 -18.07 10.75
CA LEU A 37 0.53 -19.25 10.63
C LEU A 37 -0.26 -20.49 10.24
N LYS A 38 0.28 -21.28 9.33
CA LYS A 38 -0.30 -22.60 8.98
C LYS A 38 -0.28 -23.57 10.16
N THR A 39 0.79 -23.57 10.95
CA THR A 39 0.87 -24.42 12.14
C THR A 39 1.57 -23.72 13.28
N TRP A 40 1.11 -24.04 14.49
CA TRP A 40 1.78 -23.69 15.73
C TRP A 40 1.76 -24.89 16.69
N GLU A 41 2.92 -25.32 17.14
CA GLU A 41 3.07 -26.31 18.21
C GLU A 41 3.67 -25.59 19.43
N ALA A 42 2.84 -25.34 20.46
CA ALA A 42 3.26 -24.62 21.66
C ALA A 42 4.36 -25.37 22.43
N GLY A 43 5.41 -24.67 22.81
CA GLY A 43 6.45 -25.12 23.72
C GLY A 43 6.19 -24.65 25.16
N LYS A 44 7.15 -24.88 26.05
CA LYS A 44 7.06 -24.42 27.44
C LYS A 44 7.84 -23.12 27.63
N GLY A 45 7.19 -22.08 28.16
CA GLY A 45 7.80 -20.80 28.50
C GLY A 45 8.05 -19.89 27.31
N ALA A 46 8.95 -18.97 27.48
CA ALA A 46 9.33 -17.99 26.47
C ALA A 46 10.86 -17.75 26.48
N MET A 47 11.42 -17.43 25.33
CA MET A 47 12.78 -16.97 25.17
C MET A 47 12.84 -15.46 25.34
N THR A 48 13.64 -14.97 26.27
CA THR A 48 13.93 -13.53 26.39
C THR A 48 15.09 -13.15 25.50
N VAL A 49 14.85 -12.19 24.60
CA VAL A 49 15.88 -11.64 23.72
C VAL A 49 16.54 -10.46 24.42
N SER A 50 17.85 -10.55 24.61
CA SER A 50 18.67 -9.49 25.23
C SER A 50 19.25 -8.55 24.18
N GLY A 51 19.72 -7.36 24.61
CA GLY A 51 20.48 -6.42 23.76
C GLY A 51 21.83 -6.96 23.25
N THR A 52 22.21 -8.19 23.63
CA THR A 52 23.40 -8.89 23.13
C THR A 52 23.08 -10.00 22.11
N MET A 53 21.82 -10.15 21.72
CA MET A 53 21.40 -11.11 20.70
C MET A 53 22.16 -10.89 19.42
N ARG A 54 22.55 -12.01 18.78
CA ARG A 54 23.24 -12.02 17.48
C ARG A 54 22.41 -12.73 16.45
N ILE A 55 22.66 -12.41 15.19
CA ILE A 55 22.10 -13.17 14.06
C ILE A 55 23.21 -14.06 13.50
N ALA A 56 23.05 -15.36 13.62
CA ALA A 56 24.03 -16.34 13.17
C ALA A 56 23.67 -16.93 11.80
N VAL A 57 24.61 -16.88 10.87
CA VAL A 57 24.54 -17.51 9.54
C VAL A 57 25.69 -18.52 9.40
N PRO A 58 25.57 -19.75 9.93
CA PRO A 58 26.69 -20.69 10.05
C PRO A 58 27.31 -21.11 8.72
N SER A 59 26.56 -21.06 7.63
CA SER A 59 27.04 -21.37 6.28
C SER A 59 27.92 -20.26 5.68
N GLY A 60 27.81 -19.02 6.16
CA GLY A 60 28.42 -17.85 5.53
C GLY A 60 27.87 -17.57 4.10
N ASP A 61 26.69 -18.07 3.77
CA ASP A 61 26.01 -17.85 2.49
C ASP A 61 25.71 -16.36 2.31
N GLU A 62 26.10 -15.79 1.15
CA GLU A 62 26.01 -14.34 0.88
C GLU A 62 24.57 -13.83 0.87
N GLU A 63 23.65 -14.60 0.31
CA GLU A 63 22.25 -14.22 0.27
C GLU A 63 21.63 -14.25 1.68
N LEU A 64 21.98 -15.24 2.50
CA LEU A 64 21.59 -15.27 3.91
C LEU A 64 22.24 -14.16 4.73
N LEU A 65 23.48 -13.79 4.44
CA LEU A 65 24.12 -12.65 5.09
C LEU A 65 23.41 -11.33 4.76
N ARG A 66 22.96 -11.16 3.52
CA ARG A 66 22.13 -10.02 3.11
C ARG A 66 20.80 -10.00 3.86
N ILE A 67 20.10 -11.13 3.94
CA ILE A 67 18.83 -11.26 4.70
C ILE A 67 19.08 -10.99 6.20
N ALA A 68 20.18 -11.47 6.76
CA ALA A 68 20.55 -11.18 8.14
C ALA A 68 20.80 -9.69 8.37
N GLY A 69 21.39 -8.99 7.37
CA GLY A 69 21.56 -7.53 7.38
C GLY A 69 20.23 -6.82 7.47
N MET A 70 19.29 -7.16 6.61
CA MET A 70 17.93 -6.60 6.61
C MET A 70 17.20 -6.85 7.95
N LEU A 71 17.28 -8.08 8.47
CA LEU A 71 16.71 -8.41 9.78
C LEU A 71 17.36 -7.59 10.91
N ALA A 72 18.68 -7.36 10.86
CA ALA A 72 19.39 -6.58 11.87
C ALA A 72 18.96 -5.10 11.84
N GLU A 73 18.85 -4.50 10.66
CA GLU A 73 18.41 -3.10 10.46
C GLU A 73 16.94 -2.92 10.89
N ASP A 74 16.07 -3.85 10.52
CA ASP A 74 14.67 -3.85 10.94
C ASP A 74 14.56 -4.01 12.46
N TRP A 75 15.39 -4.86 13.07
CA TRP A 75 15.46 -5.05 14.50
C TRP A 75 15.93 -3.79 15.23
N GLU A 76 17.00 -3.14 14.73
CA GLU A 76 17.47 -1.87 15.28
C GLU A 76 16.38 -0.80 15.23
N THR A 77 15.70 -0.69 14.10
CA THR A 77 14.59 0.25 13.89
C THR A 77 13.43 0.01 14.88
N MET A 78 13.13 -1.25 15.19
CA MET A 78 12.01 -1.63 16.05
C MET A 78 12.36 -1.56 17.54
N PHE A 79 13.60 -1.94 17.92
CA PHE A 79 13.98 -2.23 19.31
C PHE A 79 15.19 -1.43 19.80
N GLY A 80 15.80 -0.59 18.97
CA GLY A 80 16.82 0.38 19.36
C GLY A 80 18.24 -0.18 19.50
N TYR A 81 18.52 -1.43 19.09
CA TYR A 81 19.86 -1.98 19.02
C TYR A 81 20.09 -2.82 17.77
N LEU A 82 21.29 -2.72 17.20
CA LEU A 82 21.72 -3.42 15.99
C LEU A 82 22.35 -4.79 16.34
N PRO A 83 21.69 -5.92 16.04
CA PRO A 83 22.25 -7.25 16.27
C PRO A 83 23.52 -7.48 15.44
N ARG A 84 24.58 -8.04 16.06
CA ARG A 84 25.80 -8.42 15.33
C ARG A 84 25.57 -9.69 14.52
N ILE A 85 25.92 -9.65 13.23
CA ILE A 85 25.87 -10.82 12.36
C ILE A 85 27.18 -11.61 12.54
N VAL A 86 27.05 -12.95 12.67
CA VAL A 86 28.17 -13.87 12.86
C VAL A 86 28.03 -15.12 12.00
N THR A 87 29.16 -15.70 11.57
CA THR A 87 29.19 -16.95 10.79
C THR A 87 29.47 -18.20 11.64
N GLU A 88 29.55 -18.02 12.95
CA GLU A 88 29.71 -19.08 13.93
C GLU A 88 28.37 -19.82 14.18
N LYS A 89 28.45 -21.00 14.85
CA LYS A 89 27.24 -21.64 15.38
C LYS A 89 26.56 -20.71 16.37
N GLY A 90 25.25 -20.52 16.22
CA GLY A 90 24.46 -19.68 17.14
C GLY A 90 24.51 -20.24 18.57
N ALA A 91 24.61 -19.33 19.54
CA ALA A 91 24.55 -19.61 20.96
C ALA A 91 23.12 -19.47 21.51
N GLU A 92 22.95 -19.69 22.82
CA GLU A 92 21.72 -19.32 23.53
C GLU A 92 21.42 -17.83 23.37
N GLY A 93 20.18 -17.47 23.12
CA GLY A 93 19.74 -16.11 22.85
C GLY A 93 19.85 -15.62 21.42
N ASP A 94 20.51 -16.36 20.51
CA ASP A 94 20.71 -15.95 19.14
C ASP A 94 19.52 -16.29 18.22
N ILE A 95 19.42 -15.58 17.08
CA ILE A 95 18.61 -15.97 15.91
C ILE A 95 19.54 -16.64 14.91
N VAL A 96 19.23 -17.87 14.50
CA VAL A 96 20.03 -18.67 13.55
C VAL A 96 19.28 -18.82 12.26
N LEU A 97 19.87 -18.41 11.14
CA LEU A 97 19.32 -18.55 9.78
C LEU A 97 20.04 -19.67 9.02
N GLU A 98 19.28 -20.60 8.48
CA GLU A 98 19.84 -21.79 7.78
C GLU A 98 19.07 -22.11 6.49
N ILE A 99 19.80 -22.36 5.39
CA ILE A 99 19.23 -23.10 4.25
C ILE A 99 19.28 -24.59 4.57
N LYS A 100 18.10 -25.18 4.81
CA LYS A 100 17.98 -26.57 5.17
C LYS A 100 16.60 -27.12 4.78
N LYS A 101 16.59 -28.19 3.99
CA LYS A 101 15.37 -28.88 3.63
C LYS A 101 14.78 -29.66 4.80
N ASP A 102 13.47 -29.52 5.00
CA ASP A 102 12.67 -30.31 5.95
C ASP A 102 11.67 -31.16 5.18
N LYS A 103 11.83 -32.49 5.22
CA LYS A 103 10.95 -33.43 4.48
C LYS A 103 9.48 -33.36 4.90
N ARG A 104 9.18 -32.98 6.17
CA ARG A 104 7.81 -32.80 6.65
C ARG A 104 7.21 -31.55 6.02
N LEU A 105 7.96 -30.46 6.05
CA LEU A 105 7.56 -29.17 5.47
C LEU A 105 7.39 -29.27 3.96
N ASP A 106 8.34 -29.89 3.23
CA ASP A 106 8.24 -30.11 1.79
C ASP A 106 6.96 -30.86 1.40
N ARG A 107 6.59 -31.89 2.16
CA ARG A 107 5.36 -32.66 1.90
C ARG A 107 4.10 -31.83 2.19
N LEU A 108 4.06 -31.05 3.28
CA LEU A 108 2.90 -30.23 3.66
C LEU A 108 2.70 -29.06 2.71
N SER A 109 3.79 -28.42 2.29
CA SER A 109 3.79 -27.25 1.41
C SER A 109 3.70 -27.58 -0.08
N GLY A 110 3.70 -28.86 -0.47
CA GLY A 110 3.80 -29.25 -1.87
C GLY A 110 5.14 -28.89 -2.52
N GLY A 111 6.20 -28.71 -1.73
CA GLY A 111 7.52 -28.31 -2.21
C GLY A 111 7.68 -26.80 -2.46
N SER A 112 6.83 -25.97 -1.84
CA SER A 112 6.91 -24.52 -2.01
C SER A 112 8.30 -23.98 -1.61
N ALA A 113 8.93 -23.24 -2.52
CA ALA A 113 10.19 -22.54 -2.27
C ALA A 113 10.08 -21.41 -1.23
N GLU A 114 8.86 -21.05 -0.86
CA GLU A 114 8.57 -19.99 0.10
C GLU A 114 8.28 -20.53 1.51
N SER A 115 8.30 -21.87 1.66
CA SER A 115 8.03 -22.54 2.94
C SER A 115 9.21 -22.41 3.91
N TYR A 116 8.89 -22.28 5.21
CA TYR A 116 9.89 -22.17 6.27
C TYR A 116 9.45 -22.84 7.57
N SER A 117 10.41 -23.13 8.44
CA SER A 117 10.17 -23.59 9.80
C SER A 117 10.90 -22.71 10.80
N ILE A 118 10.24 -22.40 11.93
CA ILE A 118 10.83 -21.66 13.04
C ILE A 118 10.72 -22.53 14.28
N GLY A 119 11.83 -22.77 14.97
CA GLY A 119 11.86 -23.36 16.32
C GLY A 119 12.34 -22.31 17.31
N ILE A 120 11.55 -22.06 18.35
CA ILE A 120 11.88 -21.11 19.43
C ILE A 120 12.05 -21.92 20.71
N THR A 121 13.27 -21.94 21.23
CA THR A 121 13.66 -22.65 22.47
C THR A 121 14.58 -21.75 23.32
N ASP A 122 15.84 -22.15 23.56
CA ASP A 122 16.92 -21.32 24.08
C ASP A 122 17.47 -20.33 23.04
N ARG A 123 17.10 -20.51 21.77
CA ARG A 123 17.41 -19.68 20.60
C ARG A 123 16.30 -19.78 19.57
N VAL A 124 16.28 -18.85 18.64
CA VAL A 124 15.44 -18.95 17.44
C VAL A 124 16.23 -19.66 16.34
N ARG A 125 15.66 -20.70 15.75
CA ARG A 125 16.21 -21.37 14.57
C ARG A 125 15.21 -21.28 13.43
N LEU A 126 15.54 -20.49 12.42
CA LEU A 126 14.78 -20.35 11.18
C LEU A 126 15.45 -21.13 10.07
N SER A 127 14.74 -22.07 9.48
CA SER A 127 15.25 -22.94 8.40
C SER A 127 14.25 -22.99 7.25
N ALA A 128 14.73 -22.93 6.02
CA ALA A 128 13.96 -23.07 4.79
C ALA A 128 14.78 -23.74 3.69
N ALA A 129 14.12 -24.22 2.63
CA ALA A 129 14.81 -24.82 1.48
C ALA A 129 15.51 -23.77 0.60
N THR A 130 15.09 -22.48 0.70
CA THR A 130 15.59 -21.36 -0.11
C THR A 130 15.78 -20.11 0.75
N ALA A 131 16.55 -19.16 0.28
CA ALA A 131 16.70 -17.85 0.89
C ALA A 131 15.37 -17.07 0.96
N ARG A 132 14.50 -17.21 -0.06
CA ARG A 132 13.15 -16.61 -0.06
C ARG A 132 12.32 -17.10 1.13
N GLY A 133 12.31 -18.41 1.40
CA GLY A 133 11.62 -18.95 2.58
C GLY A 133 12.21 -18.45 3.90
N VAL A 134 13.54 -18.30 4.00
CA VAL A 134 14.19 -17.68 5.17
C VAL A 134 13.72 -16.23 5.32
N PHE A 135 13.67 -15.46 4.23
CA PHE A 135 13.21 -14.07 4.28
C PHE A 135 11.76 -13.95 4.83
N TRP A 136 10.82 -14.78 4.35
CA TRP A 136 9.44 -14.76 4.89
C TRP A 136 9.39 -15.15 6.36
N GLY A 137 10.25 -16.08 6.78
CA GLY A 137 10.38 -16.43 8.19
C GLY A 137 10.90 -15.29 9.07
N THR A 138 11.79 -14.41 8.56
CA THR A 138 12.24 -13.22 9.29
C THR A 138 11.10 -12.24 9.54
N GLN A 139 10.19 -12.05 8.56
CA GLN A 139 9.01 -11.19 8.73
C GLN A 139 8.08 -11.71 9.84
N THR A 140 7.94 -13.04 9.92
CA THR A 140 7.19 -13.68 11.03
C THR A 140 7.87 -13.43 12.39
N ILE A 141 9.19 -13.59 12.48
CA ILE A 141 9.94 -13.32 13.73
C ILE A 141 9.77 -11.87 14.16
N LEU A 142 9.86 -10.91 13.24
CA LEU A 142 9.66 -9.49 13.53
C LEU A 142 8.26 -9.20 14.06
N GLN A 143 7.21 -9.79 13.45
CA GLN A 143 5.83 -9.61 13.92
C GLN A 143 5.60 -10.24 15.31
N ILE A 144 6.15 -11.42 15.59
CA ILE A 144 6.07 -12.05 16.90
C ILE A 144 6.79 -11.20 17.95
N ALA A 145 7.96 -10.66 17.62
CA ALA A 145 8.76 -9.80 18.49
C ALA A 145 8.03 -8.47 18.79
N ASP A 146 7.44 -7.84 17.77
CA ASP A 146 6.68 -6.59 17.89
C ASP A 146 5.51 -6.72 18.89
N ARG A 147 4.80 -7.83 18.85
CA ARG A 147 3.66 -8.13 19.73
C ARG A 147 4.05 -8.42 21.17
N SER A 148 5.31 -8.71 21.44
CA SER A 148 5.81 -8.98 22.79
C SER A 148 6.02 -7.72 23.64
N ILE A 149 5.93 -6.51 23.02
CA ILE A 149 6.19 -5.23 23.68
C ILE A 149 4.87 -4.46 23.87
N PRO A 150 4.37 -4.30 25.10
CA PRO A 150 3.20 -3.49 25.35
C PRO A 150 3.47 -2.01 25.07
N GLY A 151 2.62 -1.40 24.22
CA GLY A 151 2.62 0.06 24.00
C GLY A 151 3.84 0.66 23.29
N GLY A 152 4.70 -0.15 22.65
CA GLY A 152 5.86 0.36 21.89
C GLY A 152 6.96 1.00 22.74
N ALA A 153 7.05 0.64 24.02
CA ALA A 153 8.09 1.16 24.91
C ALA A 153 9.47 0.65 24.46
N HIS A 154 10.40 1.58 24.21
CA HIS A 154 11.82 1.28 24.03
C HIS A 154 12.39 0.83 25.40
N ASP A 155 13.35 -0.10 25.40
CA ASP A 155 14.04 -0.67 26.59
C ASP A 155 13.30 -1.83 27.33
N ILE A 156 12.27 -2.43 26.76
CA ILE A 156 11.67 -3.65 27.30
C ILE A 156 12.27 -4.88 26.60
N ALA A 157 12.62 -5.89 27.37
CA ALA A 157 13.11 -7.16 26.85
C ALA A 157 12.04 -7.84 25.97
N VAL A 158 12.38 -8.11 24.70
CA VAL A 158 11.52 -8.86 23.77
C VAL A 158 11.38 -10.29 24.27
N SER A 159 10.14 -10.80 24.37
CA SER A 159 9.83 -12.15 24.83
C SER A 159 9.14 -12.94 23.72
N LEU A 160 9.81 -13.97 23.22
CA LEU A 160 9.29 -14.83 22.15
C LEU A 160 8.70 -16.12 22.75
N PRO A 161 7.44 -16.49 22.51
CA PRO A 161 6.87 -17.72 23.03
C PRO A 161 7.61 -18.93 22.45
N CYS A 162 8.01 -19.88 23.32
CA CYS A 162 8.63 -21.12 22.86
C CYS A 162 7.63 -21.97 22.09
N GLY A 163 8.08 -22.56 20.98
CA GLY A 163 7.24 -23.38 20.14
C GLY A 163 7.86 -23.68 18.79
N LYS A 164 7.07 -24.32 17.94
CA LYS A 164 7.47 -24.66 16.56
C LYS A 164 6.43 -24.18 15.56
N ILE A 165 6.88 -23.54 14.49
CA ILE A 165 6.10 -23.08 13.36
C ILE A 165 6.53 -23.86 12.11
N LEU A 166 5.56 -24.31 11.32
CA LEU A 166 5.73 -24.67 9.92
C LEU A 166 4.76 -23.82 9.13
N ASP A 167 5.26 -23.10 8.13
CA ASP A 167 4.45 -22.12 7.41
C ASP A 167 4.81 -22.07 5.92
N TRP A 168 3.81 -21.82 5.06
CA TRP A 168 3.93 -21.76 3.61
C TRP A 168 2.72 -21.07 2.98
N PRO A 169 2.86 -20.42 1.80
CA PRO A 169 1.72 -19.85 1.09
C PRO A 169 0.90 -20.91 0.34
N ASP A 170 -0.40 -20.69 0.24
CA ASP A 170 -1.28 -21.46 -0.62
C ASP A 170 -1.15 -21.05 -2.09
N TYR A 171 -0.88 -19.77 -2.34
CA TYR A 171 -0.73 -19.23 -3.70
C TYR A 171 0.64 -18.60 -3.90
N GLY A 172 1.28 -18.92 -5.03
CA GLY A 172 2.61 -18.44 -5.38
C GLY A 172 2.65 -16.93 -5.70
N LEU A 173 1.57 -16.37 -6.25
CA LEU A 173 1.45 -14.95 -6.55
C LEU A 173 0.48 -14.30 -5.57
N ARG A 174 0.94 -13.26 -4.90
CA ARG A 174 0.17 -12.47 -3.91
C ARG A 174 0.41 -11.01 -4.19
N GLY A 175 -0.52 -10.43 -4.95
CA GLY A 175 -0.26 -9.18 -5.64
C GLY A 175 -1.14 -8.01 -5.26
N PHE A 176 -0.69 -6.85 -5.71
CA PHE A 176 -1.40 -5.58 -5.68
C PHE A 176 -1.10 -4.81 -6.97
N MET A 177 -2.08 -4.09 -7.52
CA MET A 177 -1.91 -3.19 -8.65
C MET A 177 -2.18 -1.73 -8.23
N MET A 178 -1.30 -0.82 -8.64
CA MET A 178 -1.42 0.62 -8.40
C MET A 178 -1.52 1.38 -9.71
N ASP A 179 -2.62 2.11 -9.89
CA ASP A 179 -2.77 3.08 -10.97
C ASP A 179 -1.93 4.33 -10.67
N CYS A 180 -0.77 4.41 -11.32
CA CYS A 180 0.10 5.58 -11.32
C CYS A 180 -0.20 6.50 -12.51
N GLY A 181 -0.87 6.02 -13.53
CA GLY A 181 -1.22 6.77 -14.74
C GLY A 181 -2.14 7.94 -14.44
N ARG A 182 -3.32 7.69 -13.86
CA ARG A 182 -4.32 8.73 -13.57
C ARG A 182 -3.94 9.61 -12.37
N LYS A 183 -3.09 9.13 -11.47
CA LYS A 183 -2.54 9.91 -10.37
C LYS A 183 -1.07 9.60 -10.18
N TYR A 184 -0.23 10.65 -10.15
CA TYR A 184 1.18 10.46 -9.78
C TYR A 184 1.30 9.97 -8.34
N ILE A 185 1.94 8.83 -8.17
CA ILE A 185 2.29 8.24 -6.88
C ILE A 185 3.80 8.43 -6.68
N PRO A 186 4.25 9.16 -5.66
CA PRO A 186 5.68 9.41 -5.46
C PRO A 186 6.48 8.12 -5.30
N MET A 187 7.68 8.07 -5.88
CA MET A 187 8.57 6.91 -5.77
C MET A 187 8.89 6.57 -4.32
N SER A 188 9.01 7.57 -3.46
CA SER A 188 9.20 7.39 -2.01
C SER A 188 8.07 6.59 -1.35
N TYR A 189 6.83 6.75 -1.83
CA TYR A 189 5.71 5.96 -1.35
C TYR A 189 5.71 4.54 -1.94
N LEU A 190 6.00 4.36 -3.23
CA LEU A 190 6.10 3.01 -3.84
C LEU A 190 7.16 2.16 -3.12
N ARG A 191 8.29 2.73 -2.73
CA ARG A 191 9.32 2.06 -1.92
C ARG A 191 8.82 1.68 -0.52
N LYS A 192 8.07 2.57 0.14
CA LYS A 192 7.40 2.24 1.42
C LYS A 192 6.39 1.12 1.23
N LEU A 193 5.60 1.17 0.15
CA LEU A 193 4.58 0.17 -0.16
C LEU A 193 5.18 -1.22 -0.37
N THR A 194 6.27 -1.36 -1.12
CA THR A 194 6.93 -2.67 -1.30
C THR A 194 7.50 -3.23 0.01
N ARG A 195 8.00 -2.39 0.92
CA ARG A 195 8.39 -2.82 2.28
C ARG A 195 7.20 -3.30 3.10
N ILE A 196 6.05 -2.60 3.02
CA ILE A 196 4.80 -3.03 3.66
C ILE A 196 4.35 -4.37 3.08
N MET A 197 4.34 -4.50 1.75
CA MET A 197 3.99 -5.76 1.07
C MET A 197 4.88 -6.91 1.54
N ALA A 198 6.19 -6.72 1.60
CA ALA A 198 7.14 -7.72 2.09
C ALA A 198 6.85 -8.13 3.55
N TYR A 199 6.58 -7.16 4.43
CA TYR A 199 6.26 -7.43 5.84
C TYR A 199 5.00 -8.28 6.02
N TYR A 200 4.03 -8.14 5.11
CA TYR A 200 2.80 -8.94 5.03
C TYR A 200 2.90 -10.12 4.04
N LYS A 201 4.10 -10.49 3.61
CA LYS A 201 4.39 -11.63 2.71
C LYS A 201 3.68 -11.55 1.35
N MET A 202 3.37 -10.36 0.87
CA MET A 202 2.97 -10.13 -0.52
C MET A 202 4.21 -9.97 -1.41
N ASN A 203 4.15 -10.47 -2.64
CA ASN A 203 5.35 -10.63 -3.47
C ASN A 203 5.24 -10.08 -4.90
N THR A 204 4.16 -9.38 -5.25
CA THR A 204 3.98 -8.86 -6.62
C THR A 204 3.29 -7.51 -6.60
N LEU A 205 3.93 -6.48 -7.17
CA LEU A 205 3.34 -5.16 -7.40
C LEU A 205 3.29 -4.88 -8.90
N GLN A 206 2.09 -4.76 -9.46
CA GLN A 206 1.87 -4.26 -10.81
C GLN A 206 1.78 -2.73 -10.76
N VAL A 207 2.58 -2.06 -11.60
CA VAL A 207 2.62 -0.59 -11.69
C VAL A 207 2.06 -0.17 -13.03
N HIS A 208 0.85 0.38 -13.02
CA HIS A 208 0.14 0.86 -14.20
C HIS A 208 0.64 2.27 -14.56
N LEU A 209 1.47 2.36 -15.63
CA LEU A 209 2.30 3.54 -15.91
C LEU A 209 1.64 4.59 -16.80
N ASN A 210 0.56 4.26 -17.48
CA ASN A 210 -0.18 5.22 -18.32
C ASN A 210 -1.67 5.01 -18.24
N ASP A 211 -2.40 6.10 -18.26
CA ASP A 211 -3.85 6.11 -18.39
C ASP A 211 -4.40 7.52 -18.59
N ASN A 212 -5.73 7.62 -18.67
CA ASN A 212 -6.46 8.87 -18.80
C ASN A 212 -7.73 8.91 -17.93
N GLY A 213 -8.17 10.11 -17.61
CA GLY A 213 -9.47 10.34 -16.99
C GLY A 213 -10.61 10.14 -17.99
N PHE A 214 -11.82 10.03 -17.46
CA PHE A 214 -13.03 9.94 -18.29
C PHE A 214 -13.41 11.30 -18.86
N LYS A 215 -13.50 11.39 -20.19
CA LYS A 215 -13.82 12.58 -20.97
C LYS A 215 -14.99 13.40 -20.43
N GLN A 216 -16.04 12.74 -19.92
CA GLN A 216 -17.22 13.39 -19.37
C GLN A 216 -16.95 14.31 -18.17
N TYR A 217 -15.87 14.11 -17.43
CA TYR A 217 -15.48 14.97 -16.31
C TYR A 217 -14.66 16.19 -16.76
N PHE A 218 -14.25 16.22 -18.03
CA PHE A 218 -13.44 17.27 -18.63
C PHE A 218 -14.18 18.04 -19.73
N GLY A 219 -15.52 18.15 -19.60
CA GLY A 219 -16.37 18.89 -20.54
C GLY A 219 -16.61 18.20 -21.87
N GLY A 220 -16.39 16.88 -21.95
CA GLY A 220 -16.59 16.09 -23.16
C GLY A 220 -15.49 16.33 -24.22
N ASP A 221 -14.33 16.81 -23.82
CA ASP A 221 -13.25 17.26 -24.67
C ASP A 221 -11.97 16.46 -24.41
N TRP A 222 -11.46 15.75 -25.42
CA TRP A 222 -10.24 14.95 -25.30
C TRP A 222 -9.00 15.80 -25.03
N ASP A 223 -8.90 17.02 -25.57
CA ASP A 223 -7.74 17.91 -25.35
C ASP A 223 -7.65 18.37 -23.90
N ARG A 224 -8.78 18.45 -23.20
CA ARG A 224 -8.88 18.83 -21.79
C ARG A 224 -8.83 17.65 -20.83
N THR A 225 -9.09 16.44 -21.33
CA THR A 225 -9.13 15.22 -20.49
C THR A 225 -7.75 14.94 -19.95
N TYR A 226 -7.63 14.68 -18.65
CA TYR A 226 -6.34 14.32 -18.04
C TYR A 226 -5.78 13.03 -18.66
N ALA A 227 -4.47 12.99 -18.94
CA ALA A 227 -3.77 11.80 -19.37
C ALA A 227 -2.28 11.91 -19.04
N ALA A 228 -1.66 10.79 -18.68
CA ALA A 228 -0.24 10.78 -18.36
C ALA A 228 0.42 9.44 -18.76
N PHE A 229 1.70 9.55 -19.12
CA PHE A 229 2.66 8.46 -19.23
C PHE A 229 3.77 8.73 -18.21
N ARG A 230 3.99 7.82 -17.26
CA ARG A 230 4.75 8.10 -16.01
C ARG A 230 6.23 7.75 -16.06
N LEU A 231 6.71 7.08 -17.09
CA LEU A 231 8.12 6.72 -17.17
C LEU A 231 8.88 7.64 -18.13
N GLU A 232 10.09 8.03 -17.77
CA GLU A 232 10.98 8.79 -18.62
C GLU A 232 11.19 8.09 -19.97
N CYS A 233 11.03 8.83 -21.07
CA CYS A 233 11.08 8.33 -22.43
C CYS A 233 11.99 9.21 -23.29
N ASP A 234 13.11 8.64 -23.77
CA ASP A 234 14.07 9.32 -24.64
C ASP A 234 13.71 9.16 -26.12
N THR A 235 13.14 8.01 -26.49
CA THR A 235 12.70 7.74 -27.88
C THR A 235 11.63 8.73 -28.33
N TYR A 236 10.75 9.15 -27.41
CA TYR A 236 9.66 10.09 -27.66
C TYR A 236 9.74 11.30 -26.72
N PRO A 237 10.65 12.27 -26.97
CA PRO A 237 10.85 13.42 -26.09
C PRO A 237 9.58 14.25 -25.93
N GLY A 238 9.11 14.41 -24.70
CA GLY A 238 7.88 15.14 -24.37
C GLY A 238 6.64 14.27 -24.16
N LEU A 239 6.75 12.95 -24.33
CA LEU A 239 5.70 11.99 -23.95
C LEU A 239 5.53 11.91 -22.44
N THR A 240 6.63 11.93 -21.71
CA THR A 240 6.67 11.83 -20.24
C THR A 240 5.86 12.93 -19.57
N ALA A 241 5.03 12.58 -18.61
CA ALA A 241 4.17 13.50 -17.88
C ALA A 241 4.96 14.56 -17.08
N ARG A 242 4.43 15.80 -17.05
CA ARG A 242 5.10 16.95 -16.41
C ARG A 242 4.69 17.18 -14.96
N ASP A 243 3.56 16.65 -14.56
CA ASP A 243 3.00 16.77 -13.19
C ASP A 243 3.55 15.73 -12.21
N GLY A 244 4.46 14.87 -12.70
CA GLY A 244 5.17 13.85 -11.95
C GLY A 244 5.45 12.63 -12.83
N HIS A 245 6.65 12.09 -12.73
CA HIS A 245 7.10 10.91 -13.46
C HIS A 245 8.24 10.24 -12.71
N TYR A 246 8.61 9.06 -13.17
CA TYR A 246 9.77 8.30 -12.68
C TYR A 246 10.89 8.40 -13.72
N THR A 247 12.11 8.71 -13.27
CA THR A 247 13.28 8.54 -14.13
C THR A 247 13.55 7.05 -14.35
N LYS A 248 14.24 6.72 -15.43
CA LYS A 248 14.66 5.33 -15.67
C LYS A 248 15.50 4.79 -14.53
N GLU A 249 16.44 5.61 -14.01
CA GLU A 249 17.31 5.25 -12.91
C GLU A 249 16.52 4.99 -11.61
N GLU A 250 15.57 5.87 -11.27
CA GLU A 250 14.69 5.66 -10.11
C GLU A 250 13.88 4.37 -10.22
N PHE A 251 13.33 4.09 -11.41
CA PHE A 251 12.52 2.90 -11.64
C PHE A 251 13.33 1.62 -11.62
N ILE A 252 14.56 1.64 -12.16
CA ILE A 252 15.52 0.54 -12.05
C ILE A 252 15.85 0.25 -10.59
N GLY A 253 16.32 1.27 -9.85
CA GLY A 253 16.66 1.11 -8.44
C GLY A 253 15.49 0.62 -7.58
N PHE A 254 14.28 1.09 -7.88
CA PHE A 254 13.05 0.61 -7.22
C PHE A 254 12.79 -0.89 -7.44
N GLN A 255 12.93 -1.36 -8.69
CA GLN A 255 12.77 -2.79 -9.01
C GLN A 255 13.84 -3.64 -8.31
N GLU A 256 15.09 -3.18 -8.27
CA GLU A 256 16.19 -3.88 -7.62
C GLU A 256 16.01 -3.95 -6.10
N GLU A 257 15.59 -2.85 -5.46
CA GLU A 257 15.26 -2.82 -4.03
C GLU A 257 14.09 -3.76 -3.70
N ALA A 258 13.02 -3.75 -4.49
CA ALA A 258 11.87 -4.63 -4.32
C ALA A 258 12.27 -6.11 -4.49
N ALA A 259 13.05 -6.43 -5.53
CA ALA A 259 13.57 -7.79 -5.76
C ALA A 259 14.46 -8.27 -4.60
N GLY A 260 15.22 -7.37 -3.98
CA GLY A 260 16.00 -7.65 -2.76
C GLY A 260 15.13 -8.11 -1.59
N MET A 261 13.85 -7.75 -1.57
CA MET A 261 12.84 -8.19 -0.59
C MET A 261 11.91 -9.27 -1.14
N PHE A 262 12.26 -9.89 -2.27
CA PHE A 262 11.44 -10.89 -2.97
C PHE A 262 10.05 -10.38 -3.39
N VAL A 263 9.92 -9.08 -3.64
CA VAL A 263 8.75 -8.44 -4.25
C VAL A 263 9.08 -8.15 -5.71
N GLU A 264 8.34 -8.77 -6.62
CA GLU A 264 8.47 -8.55 -8.06
C GLU A 264 7.68 -7.30 -8.47
N ILE A 265 8.28 -6.43 -9.28
CA ILE A 265 7.59 -5.32 -9.93
C ILE A 265 7.23 -5.75 -11.36
N ILE A 266 5.94 -5.70 -11.69
CA ILE A 266 5.44 -5.89 -13.05
C ILE A 266 5.11 -4.52 -13.61
N PRO A 267 5.97 -3.94 -14.48
CA PRO A 267 5.65 -2.69 -15.16
C PRO A 267 4.55 -2.94 -16.20
N GLU A 268 3.60 -2.02 -16.28
CA GLU A 268 2.52 -2.07 -17.24
C GLU A 268 2.53 -0.83 -18.14
N ILE A 269 2.53 -1.06 -19.43
CA ILE A 269 2.19 -0.07 -20.46
C ILE A 269 0.89 -0.53 -21.08
N ASP A 270 -0.19 0.18 -20.79
CA ASP A 270 -1.52 -0.22 -21.22
C ASP A 270 -1.84 0.33 -22.59
N VAL A 271 -2.04 -0.59 -23.52
CA VAL A 271 -2.39 -0.36 -24.93
C VAL A 271 -3.29 -1.51 -25.41
N PRO A 272 -4.19 -1.34 -26.36
CA PRO A 272 -4.40 -0.18 -27.23
C PRO A 272 -5.48 0.80 -26.75
N ALA A 273 -6.26 0.49 -25.70
CA ALA A 273 -7.09 1.44 -24.98
C ALA A 273 -6.24 2.21 -23.96
N HIS A 274 -6.85 3.08 -23.15
CA HIS A 274 -6.14 3.87 -22.11
C HIS A 274 -4.93 4.66 -22.60
N SER A 275 -4.93 4.97 -23.90
CA SER A 275 -3.77 5.45 -24.67
C SER A 275 -3.78 6.95 -24.96
N LEU A 276 -4.63 7.77 -24.27
CA LEU A 276 -4.75 9.19 -24.58
C LEU A 276 -3.43 9.96 -24.44
N ALA A 277 -2.55 9.57 -23.54
CA ALA A 277 -1.22 10.18 -23.42
C ALA A 277 -0.38 9.96 -24.68
N LEU A 278 -0.46 8.76 -25.27
CA LEU A 278 0.25 8.37 -26.49
C LEU A 278 -0.33 9.08 -27.72
N THR A 279 -1.65 9.11 -27.84
CA THR A 279 -2.35 9.75 -28.96
C THR A 279 -2.25 11.28 -28.93
N ARG A 280 -2.11 11.90 -27.75
CA ARG A 280 -1.77 13.32 -27.66
C ARG A 280 -0.38 13.64 -28.17
N TYR A 281 0.57 12.77 -27.87
CA TYR A 281 1.93 12.91 -28.38
C TYR A 281 1.96 12.76 -29.92
N MET A 282 1.25 11.75 -30.43
CA MET A 282 1.16 11.45 -31.88
C MET A 282 -0.32 11.29 -32.30
N PRO A 283 -1.05 12.39 -32.56
CA PRO A 283 -2.49 12.33 -32.89
C PRO A 283 -2.85 11.40 -34.05
N GLY A 284 -1.92 11.22 -34.97
CA GLY A 284 -2.10 10.37 -36.14
C GLY A 284 -2.36 8.90 -35.84
N ILE A 285 -1.97 8.39 -34.66
CA ILE A 285 -2.22 6.98 -34.25
C ILE A 285 -3.52 6.79 -33.46
N GLY A 286 -4.24 7.88 -33.14
CA GLY A 286 -5.50 7.80 -32.41
C GLY A 286 -6.66 7.35 -33.29
N SER A 287 -7.65 6.70 -32.68
CA SER A 287 -8.89 6.28 -33.33
C SER A 287 -9.90 7.42 -33.35
N GLU A 288 -10.30 7.86 -34.54
CA GLU A 288 -11.41 8.82 -34.68
C GLU A 288 -12.77 8.16 -34.37
N GLU A 289 -12.89 6.86 -34.60
CA GLU A 289 -14.14 6.11 -34.45
C GLU A 289 -14.43 5.73 -32.99
N TYR A 290 -13.41 5.24 -32.26
CA TYR A 290 -13.59 4.70 -30.91
C TYR A 290 -13.21 5.69 -29.80
N GLY A 291 -12.53 6.79 -30.17
CA GLY A 291 -12.08 7.84 -29.25
C GLY A 291 -10.56 7.97 -29.23
N MET A 292 -10.10 9.17 -28.90
CA MET A 292 -8.66 9.47 -28.87
C MET A 292 -7.90 8.76 -27.73
N ASP A 293 -8.60 8.13 -26.81
CA ASP A 293 -8.05 7.24 -25.79
C ASP A 293 -7.79 5.81 -26.28
N HIS A 294 -8.06 5.55 -27.55
CA HIS A 294 -7.83 4.28 -28.24
C HIS A 294 -6.85 4.47 -29.42
N LEU A 295 -5.95 3.54 -29.61
CA LEU A 295 -5.08 3.48 -30.77
C LEU A 295 -5.84 2.96 -32.00
N ASP A 296 -5.55 3.49 -33.18
CA ASP A 296 -6.08 2.96 -34.44
C ASP A 296 -5.24 1.77 -34.93
N LEU A 297 -5.81 0.56 -34.79
CA LEU A 297 -5.11 -0.70 -35.09
C LEU A 297 -4.95 -1.01 -36.57
N PHE A 298 -5.52 -0.19 -37.46
CA PHE A 298 -5.37 -0.34 -38.91
C PHE A 298 -4.17 0.44 -39.46
N LYS A 299 -3.56 1.31 -38.64
CA LYS A 299 -2.42 2.15 -39.04
C LYS A 299 -1.08 1.46 -38.75
N PRO A 300 -0.19 1.29 -39.73
CA PRO A 300 1.15 0.77 -39.49
C PRO A 300 1.94 1.62 -38.49
N GLU A 301 1.74 2.94 -38.48
CA GLU A 301 2.38 3.91 -37.60
C GLU A 301 2.07 3.65 -36.11
N THR A 302 0.92 3.04 -35.80
CA THR A 302 0.56 2.60 -34.45
C THR A 302 1.54 1.55 -33.96
N TYR A 303 1.83 0.54 -34.76
CA TYR A 303 2.77 -0.52 -34.41
C TYR A 303 4.21 0.01 -34.35
N GLU A 304 4.63 0.85 -35.27
CA GLU A 304 5.96 1.48 -35.27
C GLU A 304 6.18 2.27 -33.96
N PHE A 305 5.17 3.03 -33.52
CA PHE A 305 5.22 3.81 -32.29
C PHE A 305 5.28 2.92 -31.05
N VAL A 306 4.39 1.94 -30.91
CA VAL A 306 4.31 1.08 -29.72
C VAL A 306 5.51 0.13 -29.67
N ASP A 307 5.98 -0.41 -30.81
CA ASP A 307 7.22 -1.19 -30.88
C ASP A 307 8.41 -0.39 -30.37
N GLY A 308 8.55 0.88 -30.81
CA GLY A 308 9.59 1.78 -30.35
C GLY A 308 9.52 2.06 -28.85
N LEU A 309 8.30 2.18 -28.32
CA LEU A 309 8.08 2.41 -26.88
C LEU A 309 8.50 1.20 -26.03
N PHE A 310 8.07 -0.02 -26.39
CA PHE A 310 8.49 -1.23 -25.67
C PHE A 310 9.98 -1.51 -25.83
N LYS A 311 10.52 -1.28 -27.03
CA LYS A 311 11.95 -1.43 -27.30
C LYS A 311 12.81 -0.61 -26.34
N GLU A 312 12.43 0.64 -26.06
CA GLU A 312 13.17 1.53 -25.16
C GLU A 312 13.40 0.94 -23.77
N TYR A 313 12.43 0.19 -23.24
CA TYR A 313 12.50 -0.36 -21.89
C TYR A 313 12.95 -1.82 -21.82
N LEU A 314 12.95 -2.51 -22.96
CA LEU A 314 13.22 -3.96 -23.02
C LEU A 314 14.56 -4.30 -23.68
N GLU A 315 15.12 -3.40 -24.54
CA GLU A 315 16.35 -3.68 -25.29
C GLU A 315 17.60 -3.50 -24.43
N GLY A 316 18.65 -4.28 -24.71
CA GLY A 316 19.97 -4.18 -24.12
C GLY A 316 20.28 -5.27 -23.10
N GLU A 317 21.53 -5.28 -22.61
CA GLU A 317 21.97 -6.23 -21.58
C GLU A 317 21.37 -5.89 -20.20
N ASP A 318 21.14 -4.59 -19.98
CA ASP A 318 20.58 -4.02 -18.74
C ASP A 318 19.30 -3.22 -19.02
N PRO A 319 18.18 -3.86 -19.43
CA PRO A 319 16.95 -3.17 -19.79
C PRO A 319 16.34 -2.44 -18.57
N VAL A 320 15.55 -1.38 -18.84
CA VAL A 320 14.87 -0.63 -17.76
C VAL A 320 13.88 -1.53 -17.00
N PHE A 321 13.17 -2.42 -17.70
CA PHE A 321 12.31 -3.41 -17.05
C PHE A 321 13.13 -4.61 -16.60
N ARG A 322 13.48 -4.64 -15.31
CA ARG A 322 14.38 -5.64 -14.70
C ARG A 322 13.71 -6.99 -14.48
N GLY A 323 12.45 -6.99 -14.06
CA GLY A 323 11.70 -8.20 -13.74
C GLY A 323 11.50 -9.14 -14.92
N PRO A 324 11.11 -10.41 -14.66
CA PRO A 324 10.86 -11.39 -15.71
C PRO A 324 9.52 -11.17 -16.43
N LYS A 325 8.61 -10.35 -15.89
CA LYS A 325 7.27 -10.13 -16.44
C LYS A 325 7.06 -8.68 -16.86
N VAL A 326 6.28 -8.49 -17.92
CA VAL A 326 5.85 -7.18 -18.42
C VAL A 326 4.37 -7.28 -18.79
N HIS A 327 3.58 -6.33 -18.30
CA HIS A 327 2.17 -6.24 -18.61
C HIS A 327 1.96 -5.28 -19.80
N ILE A 328 1.20 -5.74 -20.81
CA ILE A 328 0.98 -5.01 -22.05
C ILE A 328 -0.44 -4.40 -22.16
N GLY A 329 -1.20 -4.41 -21.06
CA GLY A 329 -2.59 -3.95 -21.05
C GLY A 329 -3.53 -4.92 -21.77
N THR A 330 -4.16 -4.46 -22.85
CA THR A 330 -5.06 -5.22 -23.74
C THR A 330 -6.45 -5.48 -23.17
N ASP A 331 -7.03 -4.49 -22.50
CA ASP A 331 -8.42 -4.47 -22.09
C ASP A 331 -9.26 -3.47 -22.91
N GLU A 332 -10.51 -3.38 -22.59
CA GLU A 332 -11.53 -2.36 -22.94
C GLU A 332 -11.52 -1.83 -24.40
N TYR A 333 -11.08 -2.61 -25.39
CA TYR A 333 -11.15 -2.20 -26.79
C TYR A 333 -12.51 -2.53 -27.42
N SER A 334 -12.85 -1.87 -28.54
CA SER A 334 -14.13 -2.05 -29.21
C SER A 334 -14.31 -3.44 -29.83
N ASN A 335 -15.50 -4.01 -29.74
CA ASN A 335 -15.89 -5.26 -30.40
C ASN A 335 -17.12 -5.08 -31.32
N LYS A 336 -17.41 -3.82 -31.73
CA LYS A 336 -18.58 -3.51 -32.56
C LYS A 336 -18.49 -4.03 -33.99
N ASP A 337 -17.29 -4.26 -34.47
CA ASP A 337 -16.98 -4.70 -35.82
C ASP A 337 -16.01 -5.89 -35.78
N GLN A 338 -16.27 -6.92 -36.59
CA GLN A 338 -15.45 -8.12 -36.60
C GLN A 338 -14.02 -7.85 -37.09
N ASP A 339 -13.85 -6.95 -38.05
CA ASP A 339 -12.52 -6.58 -38.54
C ASP A 339 -11.68 -5.92 -37.41
N VAL A 340 -12.32 -5.14 -36.56
CA VAL A 340 -11.70 -4.54 -35.37
C VAL A 340 -11.33 -5.59 -34.33
N VAL A 341 -12.20 -6.57 -34.09
CA VAL A 341 -11.91 -7.71 -33.22
C VAL A 341 -10.70 -8.48 -33.70
N GLU A 342 -10.63 -8.79 -35.00
CA GLU A 342 -9.48 -9.51 -35.59
C GLU A 342 -8.19 -8.68 -35.48
N LYS A 343 -8.26 -7.36 -35.65
CA LYS A 343 -7.12 -6.46 -35.45
C LYS A 343 -6.67 -6.39 -34.00
N PHE A 344 -7.60 -6.34 -33.04
CA PHE A 344 -7.28 -6.36 -31.61
C PHE A 344 -6.60 -7.67 -31.22
N ARG A 345 -7.09 -8.81 -31.71
CA ARG A 345 -6.48 -10.12 -31.48
C ARG A 345 -5.07 -10.19 -32.08
N TYR A 346 -4.90 -9.69 -33.29
CA TYR A 346 -3.58 -9.59 -33.93
C TYR A 346 -2.63 -8.69 -33.11
N PHE A 347 -3.10 -7.53 -32.64
CA PHE A 347 -2.33 -6.61 -31.80
C PHE A 347 -1.88 -7.31 -30.50
N THR A 348 -2.78 -7.98 -29.82
CA THR A 348 -2.49 -8.71 -28.58
C THR A 348 -1.43 -9.80 -28.80
N ASP A 349 -1.58 -10.64 -29.85
CA ASP A 349 -0.59 -11.68 -30.20
C ASP A 349 0.77 -11.07 -30.57
N HIS A 350 0.77 -9.96 -31.31
CA HIS A 350 2.00 -9.26 -31.71
C HIS A 350 2.80 -8.81 -30.48
N TYR A 351 2.16 -8.15 -29.50
CA TYR A 351 2.86 -7.62 -28.32
C TYR A 351 3.21 -8.72 -27.31
N ILE A 352 2.45 -9.80 -27.19
CA ILE A 352 2.89 -11.00 -26.47
C ILE A 352 4.22 -11.49 -27.03
N ARG A 353 4.30 -11.67 -28.36
CA ARG A 353 5.52 -12.18 -29.01
C ARG A 353 6.68 -11.18 -28.96
N LEU A 354 6.38 -9.88 -29.05
CA LEU A 354 7.40 -8.84 -28.93
C LEU A 354 8.06 -8.91 -27.53
N VAL A 355 7.28 -8.92 -26.47
CA VAL A 355 7.77 -9.01 -25.08
C VAL A 355 8.58 -10.31 -24.86
N GLU A 356 8.08 -11.44 -25.38
CA GLU A 356 8.80 -12.72 -25.31
C GLU A 356 10.12 -12.71 -26.11
N SER A 357 10.21 -11.96 -27.22
CA SER A 357 11.44 -11.84 -28.00
C SER A 357 12.58 -11.19 -27.22
N TYR A 358 12.25 -10.42 -26.20
CA TYR A 358 13.20 -9.84 -25.22
C TYR A 358 13.43 -10.74 -23.98
N GLY A 359 12.94 -11.98 -24.00
CA GLY A 359 13.13 -12.93 -22.90
C GLY A 359 12.24 -12.70 -21.67
N LYS A 360 11.19 -11.89 -21.81
CA LYS A 360 10.22 -11.59 -20.74
C LYS A 360 8.96 -12.45 -20.94
N GLN A 361 8.21 -12.64 -19.86
CA GLN A 361 6.87 -13.25 -19.88
C GLN A 361 5.81 -12.16 -20.01
N ALA A 362 4.93 -12.28 -20.99
CA ALA A 362 3.83 -11.35 -21.16
C ALA A 362 2.72 -11.57 -20.13
N VAL A 363 2.19 -10.46 -19.60
CA VAL A 363 0.98 -10.41 -18.80
C VAL A 363 -0.03 -9.53 -19.54
N VAL A 364 -1.30 -9.94 -19.56
CA VAL A 364 -2.38 -9.25 -20.28
C VAL A 364 -3.60 -9.10 -19.38
N TRP A 365 -4.42 -8.08 -19.61
CA TRP A 365 -5.79 -8.05 -19.13
C TRP A 365 -6.67 -9.01 -19.93
N GLY A 366 -7.60 -9.66 -19.26
CA GLY A 366 -8.54 -10.56 -19.91
C GLY A 366 -9.54 -9.81 -20.79
N ALA A 367 -9.55 -10.07 -22.11
CA ALA A 367 -10.45 -9.44 -23.08
C ALA A 367 -10.92 -10.38 -24.21
N LEU A 368 -10.45 -11.63 -24.25
CA LEU A 368 -10.61 -12.48 -25.44
C LEU A 368 -12.00 -13.15 -25.58
N THR A 369 -12.85 -13.16 -24.57
CA THR A 369 -14.27 -13.52 -24.70
C THR A 369 -15.05 -12.35 -25.28
N HIS A 370 -14.72 -11.11 -24.88
CA HIS A 370 -15.30 -9.89 -25.47
C HIS A 370 -14.86 -9.68 -26.92
N ALA A 371 -13.58 -9.94 -27.21
CA ALA A 371 -13.02 -9.93 -28.54
C ALA A 371 -13.00 -11.35 -29.15
N ASP A 372 -14.20 -11.96 -29.27
CA ASP A 372 -14.36 -13.29 -29.87
C ASP A 372 -14.12 -13.24 -31.36
N GLY A 373 -13.09 -13.96 -31.86
CA GLY A 373 -12.63 -13.92 -33.24
C GLY A 373 -11.77 -15.13 -33.62
N GLU A 374 -11.41 -15.17 -34.92
CA GLU A 374 -10.66 -16.29 -35.51
C GLU A 374 -9.14 -16.10 -35.48
N THR A 375 -8.65 -14.87 -35.42
CA THR A 375 -7.20 -14.60 -35.35
C THR A 375 -6.63 -15.21 -34.09
N PRO A 376 -5.66 -16.14 -34.18
CA PRO A 376 -5.11 -16.84 -33.03
C PRO A 376 -4.30 -15.87 -32.15
N VAL A 377 -4.47 -16.00 -30.82
CA VAL A 377 -3.67 -15.29 -29.83
C VAL A 377 -2.90 -16.33 -29.02
N LYS A 378 -1.61 -16.13 -28.87
CA LYS A 378 -0.74 -17.03 -28.11
C LYS A 378 -1.17 -17.07 -26.64
N SER A 379 -1.30 -18.28 -26.08
CA SER A 379 -1.63 -18.51 -24.67
C SER A 379 -0.52 -19.19 -23.88
N GLU A 380 0.33 -19.97 -24.57
CA GLU A 380 1.42 -20.67 -23.91
C GLU A 380 2.40 -19.68 -23.28
N ASN A 381 2.72 -19.89 -21.98
CA ASN A 381 3.57 -19.01 -21.18
C ASN A 381 3.05 -17.58 -21.01
N VAL A 382 1.75 -17.33 -21.22
CA VAL A 382 1.11 -16.03 -21.03
C VAL A 382 0.30 -16.05 -19.73
N ILE A 383 0.39 -14.99 -18.96
CA ILE A 383 -0.41 -14.76 -17.75
C ILE A 383 -1.54 -13.79 -18.08
N MET A 384 -2.73 -14.06 -17.58
CA MET A 384 -3.90 -13.21 -17.77
C MET A 384 -4.46 -12.74 -16.42
N ASN A 385 -4.59 -11.44 -16.25
CA ASN A 385 -5.34 -10.83 -15.18
C ASN A 385 -6.84 -10.99 -15.46
N ALA A 386 -7.50 -11.89 -14.74
CA ALA A 386 -8.92 -12.17 -14.91
C ALA A 386 -9.74 -11.24 -14.00
N TRP A 387 -10.23 -10.14 -14.59
CA TRP A 387 -10.85 -9.03 -13.86
C TRP A 387 -12.37 -9.01 -14.04
N TYR A 388 -12.89 -9.28 -15.23
CA TYR A 388 -14.32 -9.28 -15.52
C TYR A 388 -14.68 -10.46 -16.44
N ASN A 389 -15.59 -11.31 -16.00
CA ASN A 389 -15.95 -12.54 -16.73
C ASN A 389 -16.60 -12.28 -18.08
N GLY A 390 -17.26 -11.12 -18.26
CA GLY A 390 -17.82 -10.71 -19.54
C GLY A 390 -16.76 -10.35 -20.59
N TYR A 391 -15.55 -9.99 -20.17
CA TYR A 391 -14.41 -9.74 -21.06
C TYR A 391 -13.57 -11.01 -21.28
N ALA A 392 -13.40 -11.84 -20.26
CA ALA A 392 -12.71 -13.12 -20.38
C ALA A 392 -13.34 -14.17 -19.45
N ASP A 393 -14.01 -15.15 -20.01
CA ASP A 393 -14.51 -16.30 -19.24
C ASP A 393 -13.33 -17.08 -18.66
N PRO A 394 -13.16 -17.17 -17.33
CA PRO A 394 -11.98 -17.78 -16.74
C PRO A 394 -11.80 -19.26 -17.08
N ARG A 395 -12.91 -20.01 -17.26
CA ARG A 395 -12.82 -21.43 -17.61
C ARG A 395 -12.34 -21.60 -19.03
N GLN A 396 -12.89 -20.82 -19.96
CA GLN A 396 -12.44 -20.80 -21.34
C GLN A 396 -10.95 -20.41 -21.44
N MET A 397 -10.53 -19.36 -20.72
CA MET A 397 -9.13 -18.92 -20.76
C MET A 397 -8.17 -20.00 -20.24
N VAL A 398 -8.55 -20.74 -19.22
CA VAL A 398 -7.75 -21.90 -18.74
C VAL A 398 -7.72 -23.03 -19.77
N GLU A 399 -8.86 -23.33 -20.44
CA GLU A 399 -8.93 -24.34 -21.52
C GLU A 399 -8.07 -23.94 -22.72
N ASP A 400 -7.98 -22.64 -23.02
CA ASP A 400 -7.13 -22.06 -24.08
C ASP A 400 -5.63 -22.07 -23.70
N GLY A 401 -5.29 -22.34 -22.44
CA GLY A 401 -3.90 -22.54 -21.97
C GLY A 401 -3.30 -21.37 -21.18
N TYR A 402 -4.06 -20.33 -20.87
CA TYR A 402 -3.60 -19.21 -20.04
C TYR A 402 -3.44 -19.64 -18.57
N LYS A 403 -2.50 -18.99 -17.87
CA LYS A 403 -2.44 -18.97 -16.41
C LYS A 403 -3.09 -17.70 -15.90
N LEU A 404 -3.96 -17.80 -14.89
CA LEU A 404 -4.75 -16.69 -14.43
C LEU A 404 -4.23 -16.10 -13.11
N ILE A 405 -4.35 -14.79 -12.99
CA ILE A 405 -4.33 -14.06 -11.72
C ILE A 405 -5.78 -13.63 -11.44
N SER A 406 -6.32 -14.05 -10.30
CA SER A 406 -7.66 -13.63 -9.87
C SER A 406 -7.62 -12.18 -9.37
N ILE A 407 -8.30 -11.29 -10.08
CA ILE A 407 -8.42 -9.86 -9.73
C ILE A 407 -9.84 -9.33 -10.06
N PRO A 408 -10.92 -10.00 -9.59
CA PRO A 408 -12.29 -9.68 -9.99
C PRO A 408 -12.71 -8.27 -9.56
N ASP A 409 -13.12 -7.46 -10.54
CA ASP A 409 -13.46 -6.04 -10.37
C ASP A 409 -14.56 -5.79 -9.33
N GLY A 410 -15.59 -6.59 -9.34
CA GLY A 410 -16.72 -6.51 -8.40
C GLY A 410 -16.39 -6.92 -6.96
N LEU A 411 -15.16 -7.36 -6.65
CA LEU A 411 -14.75 -7.82 -5.32
C LEU A 411 -13.50 -7.11 -4.78
N VAL A 412 -12.48 -6.89 -5.63
CA VAL A 412 -11.16 -6.46 -5.17
C VAL A 412 -10.65 -5.15 -5.80
N TYR A 413 -11.51 -4.41 -6.52
CA TYR A 413 -11.18 -3.07 -7.01
C TYR A 413 -11.54 -2.00 -5.98
N ILE A 414 -10.55 -1.21 -5.59
CA ILE A 414 -10.72 0.04 -4.84
C ILE A 414 -10.67 1.18 -5.86
N VAL A 415 -11.76 1.95 -5.97
CA VAL A 415 -11.80 3.16 -6.80
C VAL A 415 -12.20 4.32 -5.90
N PRO A 416 -11.23 5.08 -5.35
CA PRO A 416 -11.46 6.06 -4.32
C PRO A 416 -12.53 7.08 -4.69
N ALA A 417 -13.59 7.16 -3.89
CA ALA A 417 -14.73 8.06 -4.02
C ALA A 417 -15.46 8.01 -5.38
N ALA A 418 -15.40 6.91 -6.13
CA ALA A 418 -16.02 6.80 -7.45
C ALA A 418 -17.54 6.54 -7.39
N GLY A 419 -18.00 5.74 -6.42
CA GLY A 419 -19.43 5.46 -6.21
C GLY A 419 -20.01 4.33 -7.08
N TYR A 420 -19.22 3.71 -7.96
CA TYR A 420 -19.59 2.55 -8.79
C TYR A 420 -18.77 1.30 -8.49
N TYR A 421 -17.59 1.43 -7.93
CA TYR A 421 -16.81 0.38 -7.29
C TYR A 421 -16.62 0.69 -5.80
N TYR A 422 -15.92 -0.16 -5.08
CA TYR A 422 -15.65 0.05 -3.66
C TYR A 422 -14.76 1.26 -3.41
N ASP A 423 -15.20 2.15 -2.51
CA ASP A 423 -14.34 3.16 -1.90
C ASP A 423 -13.41 2.51 -0.86
N TYR A 424 -13.96 1.57 -0.09
CA TYR A 424 -13.28 0.63 0.80
C TYR A 424 -13.81 -0.76 0.51
N LEU A 425 -12.95 -1.79 0.42
CA LEU A 425 -13.39 -3.16 0.17
C LEU A 425 -14.30 -3.68 1.29
N ASP A 426 -15.21 -4.57 0.95
CA ASP A 426 -15.93 -5.37 1.94
C ASP A 426 -15.02 -6.48 2.46
N GLU A 427 -14.12 -6.08 3.38
CA GLU A 427 -13.08 -6.93 3.91
C GLU A 427 -13.62 -8.14 4.66
N GLN A 428 -14.79 -8.01 5.34
CA GLN A 428 -15.42 -9.13 6.02
C GLN A 428 -15.85 -10.18 5.01
N ASN A 429 -16.55 -9.79 3.96
CA ASN A 429 -16.98 -10.71 2.91
C ASN A 429 -15.77 -11.37 2.23
N LEU A 430 -14.71 -10.59 1.93
CA LEU A 430 -13.49 -11.14 1.33
C LEU A 430 -12.79 -12.14 2.27
N TYR A 431 -12.69 -11.83 3.55
CA TYR A 431 -12.08 -12.71 4.54
C TYR A 431 -12.85 -14.03 4.70
N GLU A 432 -14.18 -13.97 4.74
CA GLU A 432 -15.03 -15.12 5.00
C GLU A 432 -15.27 -15.98 3.73
N ASN A 433 -15.33 -15.35 2.54
CA ASN A 433 -15.86 -16.01 1.35
C ASN A 433 -14.93 -16.04 0.13
N TRP A 434 -13.84 -15.26 0.09
CA TRP A 434 -12.98 -15.18 -1.09
C TRP A 434 -11.62 -15.84 -0.86
N THR A 435 -11.12 -16.48 -1.91
CA THR A 435 -9.69 -16.83 -2.10
C THR A 435 -9.37 -16.61 -3.58
N PRO A 436 -8.10 -16.67 -4.00
CA PRO A 436 -7.75 -16.61 -5.42
C PRO A 436 -8.41 -17.68 -6.31
N ALA A 437 -8.94 -18.77 -5.74
CA ALA A 437 -9.73 -19.75 -6.47
C ALA A 437 -11.07 -19.20 -6.99
N HIS A 438 -11.54 -18.06 -6.44
CA HIS A 438 -12.72 -17.36 -6.91
C HIS A 438 -12.31 -16.29 -7.94
N VAL A 439 -12.56 -16.57 -9.21
CA VAL A 439 -12.25 -15.69 -10.34
C VAL A 439 -13.56 -15.14 -10.89
N GLY A 440 -14.03 -14.04 -10.30
CA GLY A 440 -15.39 -13.54 -10.53
C GLY A 440 -16.44 -14.58 -10.13
N ASP A 441 -17.33 -14.94 -11.05
CA ASP A 441 -18.36 -15.95 -10.83
C ASP A 441 -17.85 -17.40 -10.99
N ALA A 442 -16.62 -17.58 -11.51
CA ALA A 442 -16.01 -18.89 -11.65
C ALA A 442 -15.26 -19.32 -10.38
N VAL A 443 -15.53 -20.52 -9.90
CA VAL A 443 -14.82 -21.09 -8.74
C VAL A 443 -14.02 -22.30 -9.22
N PHE A 444 -12.72 -22.28 -8.95
CA PHE A 444 -11.77 -23.35 -9.20
C PHE A 444 -11.50 -24.14 -7.91
N ALA A 445 -10.79 -25.24 -8.03
CA ALA A 445 -10.28 -25.94 -6.84
C ALA A 445 -9.25 -25.03 -6.12
N GLU A 446 -9.21 -25.12 -4.79
CA GLU A 446 -8.15 -24.45 -4.04
C GLU A 446 -6.76 -24.96 -4.49
N ARG A 447 -5.84 -24.02 -4.70
CA ARG A 447 -4.49 -24.30 -5.19
C ARG A 447 -4.46 -24.91 -6.60
N ASP A 448 -5.48 -24.66 -7.42
CA ASP A 448 -5.46 -25.03 -8.83
C ASP A 448 -4.24 -24.42 -9.51
N THR A 449 -3.49 -25.24 -10.23
CA THR A 449 -2.23 -24.81 -10.87
C THR A 449 -2.44 -23.84 -12.05
N SER A 450 -3.66 -23.69 -12.52
CA SER A 450 -4.03 -22.69 -13.53
C SER A 450 -4.21 -21.30 -12.92
N ILE A 451 -4.46 -21.22 -11.60
CA ILE A 451 -4.62 -19.99 -10.86
C ILE A 451 -3.32 -19.71 -10.09
N LEU A 452 -2.52 -18.76 -10.57
CA LEU A 452 -1.23 -18.43 -9.95
C LEU A 452 -1.37 -17.81 -8.58
N GLY A 453 -2.49 -17.10 -8.36
CA GLY A 453 -2.80 -16.41 -7.13
C GLY A 453 -3.80 -15.30 -7.35
N GLY A 454 -3.79 -14.30 -6.45
CA GLY A 454 -4.70 -13.18 -6.51
C GLY A 454 -3.99 -11.84 -6.43
N MET A 455 -4.70 -10.83 -6.90
CA MET A 455 -4.34 -9.42 -6.76
C MET A 455 -5.57 -8.62 -6.34
N PHE A 456 -5.35 -7.45 -5.77
CA PHE A 456 -6.34 -6.39 -5.66
C PHE A 456 -5.80 -5.11 -6.28
N ALA A 457 -6.66 -4.16 -6.62
CA ALA A 457 -6.28 -2.99 -7.37
C ALA A 457 -6.73 -1.69 -6.68
N VAL A 458 -5.95 -0.62 -6.88
CA VAL A 458 -6.41 0.76 -6.70
C VAL A 458 -6.36 1.47 -8.04
N TRP A 459 -7.54 1.87 -8.53
CA TRP A 459 -7.73 2.67 -9.71
C TRP A 459 -8.05 4.12 -9.35
N ASN A 460 -7.42 5.07 -10.00
CA ASN A 460 -7.59 6.50 -9.78
C ASN A 460 -8.47 7.16 -10.84
N ASP A 461 -9.58 6.52 -11.23
CA ASP A 461 -10.48 6.89 -12.32
C ASP A 461 -10.93 8.35 -12.30
N HIS A 462 -11.16 8.90 -11.11
CA HIS A 462 -11.58 10.28 -10.90
C HIS A 462 -10.36 11.21 -10.73
N ALA A 463 -9.50 11.29 -11.75
CA ALA A 463 -8.34 12.17 -11.74
C ALA A 463 -8.71 13.61 -11.32
N GLY A 464 -7.98 14.16 -10.35
CA GLY A 464 -8.21 15.52 -9.85
C GLY A 464 -9.30 15.67 -8.80
N ASN A 465 -9.85 14.59 -8.25
CA ASN A 465 -10.93 14.61 -7.26
C ASN A 465 -10.50 14.93 -5.81
N GLY A 466 -9.27 15.34 -5.60
CA GLY A 466 -8.75 15.68 -4.27
C GLY A 466 -8.27 14.50 -3.43
N ILE A 467 -8.32 13.27 -3.91
CA ILE A 467 -7.73 12.11 -3.23
C ILE A 467 -6.22 12.28 -3.11
N SER A 468 -5.70 12.20 -1.90
CA SER A 468 -4.26 12.21 -1.62
C SER A 468 -3.70 10.78 -1.55
N VAL A 469 -2.36 10.66 -1.57
CA VAL A 469 -1.70 9.35 -1.36
C VAL A 469 -2.00 8.79 0.04
N LYS A 470 -2.26 9.67 1.03
CA LYS A 470 -2.72 9.27 2.38
C LYS A 470 -4.11 8.63 2.34
N ASP A 471 -5.02 9.19 1.55
CA ASP A 471 -6.37 8.65 1.37
C ASP A 471 -6.33 7.29 0.66
N ILE A 472 -5.45 7.14 -0.33
CA ILE A 472 -5.21 5.85 -1.01
C ILE A 472 -4.69 4.84 0.00
N HIS A 473 -3.65 5.20 0.76
CA HIS A 473 -3.07 4.31 1.76
C HIS A 473 -4.08 3.85 2.82
N HIS A 474 -4.92 4.76 3.30
CA HIS A 474 -5.96 4.44 4.27
C HIS A 474 -7.00 3.42 3.74
N ARG A 475 -7.20 3.37 2.42
CA ARG A 475 -8.08 2.39 1.76
C ARG A 475 -7.38 1.06 1.50
N LEU A 476 -6.15 1.12 1.01
CA LEU A 476 -5.43 -0.10 0.60
C LEU A 476 -4.85 -0.88 1.76
N PHE A 477 -4.37 -0.21 2.84
CA PHE A 477 -3.61 -0.91 3.88
C PHE A 477 -4.43 -1.95 4.66
N PRO A 478 -5.65 -1.68 5.11
CA PRO A 478 -6.51 -2.70 5.72
C PRO A 478 -6.85 -3.85 4.75
N ALA A 479 -7.10 -3.52 3.47
CA ALA A 479 -7.35 -4.51 2.42
C ALA A 479 -6.12 -5.41 2.19
N LEU A 480 -4.91 -4.84 2.18
CA LEU A 480 -3.65 -5.57 2.07
C LEU A 480 -3.50 -6.58 3.21
N GLN A 481 -3.76 -6.17 4.45
CA GLN A 481 -3.72 -7.07 5.60
C GLN A 481 -4.69 -8.24 5.45
N THR A 482 -5.94 -7.97 5.08
CA THR A 482 -6.97 -9.00 4.89
C THR A 482 -6.64 -9.95 3.74
N LEU A 483 -6.28 -9.40 2.57
CA LEU A 483 -6.02 -10.20 1.37
C LEU A 483 -4.70 -10.97 1.44
N SER A 484 -3.70 -10.46 2.17
CA SER A 484 -2.48 -11.23 2.44
C SER A 484 -2.78 -12.54 3.18
N VAL A 485 -3.73 -12.54 4.13
CA VAL A 485 -4.20 -13.76 4.80
C VAL A 485 -4.84 -14.71 3.79
N LYS A 486 -5.72 -14.22 2.94
CA LYS A 486 -6.46 -15.06 1.97
C LYS A 486 -5.54 -15.66 0.90
N MET A 487 -4.52 -14.95 0.48
CA MET A 487 -3.55 -15.43 -0.51
C MET A 487 -2.47 -16.33 0.11
N TRP A 488 -2.13 -16.13 1.39
CA TRP A 488 -1.16 -16.97 2.10
C TRP A 488 -1.81 -18.19 2.73
N THR A 489 -2.88 -17.99 3.51
CA THR A 489 -3.51 -19.04 4.33
C THR A 489 -4.67 -19.73 3.60
N GLY A 490 -5.28 -19.10 2.59
CA GLY A 490 -6.41 -19.63 1.85
C GLY A 490 -7.70 -19.68 2.69
N THR A 491 -8.40 -20.81 2.68
CA THR A 491 -9.64 -21.03 3.44
C THR A 491 -9.40 -21.48 4.88
N GLU A 492 -8.18 -21.94 5.20
CA GLU A 492 -7.86 -22.54 6.51
C GLU A 492 -7.48 -21.51 7.57
N THR A 493 -8.27 -20.41 7.68
CA THR A 493 -8.05 -19.39 8.70
C THR A 493 -8.54 -19.87 10.08
N ALA A 494 -7.68 -19.69 11.09
CA ALA A 494 -8.00 -20.12 12.47
C ALA A 494 -8.81 -19.07 13.24
N MET A 495 -8.66 -17.77 12.88
CA MET A 495 -9.34 -16.68 13.56
C MET A 495 -10.57 -16.20 12.79
N PRO A 496 -11.68 -15.84 13.50
CA PRO A 496 -12.79 -15.16 12.84
C PRO A 496 -12.41 -13.73 12.45
N TYR A 497 -13.03 -13.16 11.41
CA TYR A 497 -12.76 -11.80 10.94
C TYR A 497 -12.79 -10.74 12.04
N ALA A 498 -13.75 -10.82 12.96
CA ALA A 498 -13.85 -9.87 14.08
C ALA A 498 -12.59 -9.84 14.96
N ALA A 499 -11.92 -10.98 15.17
CA ALA A 499 -10.68 -11.04 15.91
C ALA A 499 -9.51 -10.41 15.12
N ILE A 500 -9.39 -10.71 13.83
CA ILE A 500 -8.39 -10.07 12.94
C ILE A 500 -8.62 -8.56 12.89
N SER A 501 -9.83 -8.11 12.59
CA SER A 501 -10.18 -6.70 12.44
C SER A 501 -9.90 -5.88 13.70
N SER A 502 -10.20 -6.42 14.88
CA SER A 502 -9.94 -5.74 16.16
C SER A 502 -8.46 -5.75 16.55
N THR A 503 -7.69 -6.75 16.12
CA THR A 503 -6.29 -6.95 16.56
C THR A 503 -5.28 -6.35 15.58
N ARG A 504 -5.57 -6.31 14.27
CA ARG A 504 -4.64 -5.80 13.23
C ARG A 504 -4.18 -4.36 13.46
N ARG A 505 -4.97 -3.53 14.15
CA ARG A 505 -4.59 -2.16 14.51
C ARG A 505 -3.33 -2.08 15.38
N TYR A 506 -2.99 -3.17 16.09
CA TYR A 506 -1.79 -3.27 16.90
C TYR A 506 -0.56 -3.76 16.11
N VAL A 507 -0.72 -4.14 14.84
CA VAL A 507 0.40 -4.52 13.98
C VAL A 507 0.85 -3.28 13.20
N ARG A 508 2.15 -3.01 13.19
CA ARG A 508 2.72 -1.88 12.42
C ARG A 508 2.60 -2.10 10.91
N GLU A 509 2.77 -1.04 10.15
CA GLU A 509 2.78 -1.14 8.68
C GLU A 509 4.00 -1.91 8.18
N ALA A 510 5.18 -1.55 8.66
CA ALA A 510 6.45 -2.27 8.53
C ALA A 510 7.47 -1.61 9.49
N PRO A 511 8.64 -2.22 9.74
CA PRO A 511 9.71 -1.56 10.49
C PRO A 511 10.05 -0.19 9.92
N GLY A 512 10.01 0.84 10.77
CA GLY A 512 10.30 2.24 10.40
C GLY A 512 9.25 2.93 9.52
N ILE A 513 8.12 2.27 9.23
CA ILE A 513 7.05 2.85 8.41
C ILE A 513 5.78 3.04 9.26
N ASN A 514 5.27 4.27 9.23
CA ASN A 514 4.00 4.67 9.81
C ASN A 514 3.36 5.72 8.89
N PHE A 515 3.05 5.31 7.66
CA PHE A 515 2.51 6.23 6.66
C PHE A 515 1.07 6.65 6.96
N ALA A 516 0.30 5.83 7.67
CA ALA A 516 -1.02 6.21 8.18
C ALA A 516 -0.96 7.29 9.27
N GLY A 517 0.20 7.61 9.83
CA GLY A 517 0.33 8.59 10.91
C GLY A 517 -0.31 8.14 12.22
N ARG A 518 -0.32 6.84 12.52
CA ARG A 518 -0.90 6.32 13.76
C ARG A 518 -0.02 6.68 14.95
N ILE A 519 -0.62 7.29 15.97
CA ILE A 519 0.05 7.60 17.24
C ILE A 519 -0.69 6.85 18.36
N GLY A 520 0.01 5.92 18.99
CA GLY A 520 -0.61 5.02 19.97
C GLY A 520 -1.53 3.98 19.33
N THR A 521 -2.18 3.18 20.16
CA THR A 521 -3.10 2.10 19.77
C THR A 521 -4.48 2.24 20.42
N GLU A 522 -4.62 3.16 21.36
CA GLU A 522 -5.84 3.40 22.13
C GLU A 522 -6.28 4.87 22.04
N PRO A 523 -7.59 5.15 22.18
CA PRO A 523 -8.09 6.51 22.26
C PRO A 523 -7.46 7.31 23.38
N GLY A 524 -7.00 8.53 23.11
CA GLY A 524 -6.45 9.37 24.15
C GLY A 524 -5.60 10.52 23.66
N CYS A 525 -5.17 11.35 24.62
CA CYS A 525 -4.23 12.43 24.36
C CYS A 525 -2.82 11.85 24.15
N VAL A 526 -2.22 12.22 23.01
CA VAL A 526 -0.89 11.71 22.59
C VAL A 526 0.18 12.80 22.60
N LEU A 527 -0.21 14.09 22.65
CA LEU A 527 0.71 15.22 22.75
C LEU A 527 0.03 16.39 23.48
N GLU A 528 0.75 16.96 24.44
CA GLU A 528 0.40 18.23 25.08
C GLU A 528 1.62 19.16 25.10
N MET A 529 1.43 20.42 24.68
CA MET A 529 2.46 21.46 24.73
C MET A 529 1.85 22.75 25.24
N ALA A 530 2.44 23.34 26.28
CA ALA A 530 1.95 24.59 26.87
C ALA A 530 2.06 25.79 25.89
N GLU A 531 3.10 25.82 25.05
CA GLU A 531 3.31 26.85 24.03
C GLU A 531 4.02 26.24 22.83
N VAL A 532 3.62 26.65 21.61
CA VAL A 532 4.26 26.29 20.35
C VAL A 532 5.09 27.46 19.87
N THR A 533 6.40 27.29 19.86
CA THR A 533 7.34 28.29 19.35
C THR A 533 7.42 28.20 17.83
N PRO A 534 7.39 29.35 17.10
CA PRO A 534 7.63 29.35 15.67
C PRO A 534 8.93 28.63 15.28
N GLY A 535 8.87 27.80 14.26
CA GLY A 535 9.99 27.00 13.78
C GLY A 535 10.34 25.76 14.62
N ALA A 536 9.63 25.48 15.71
CA ALA A 536 9.88 24.31 16.56
C ALA A 536 9.60 23.01 15.81
N THR A 537 10.44 21.98 16.08
CA THR A 537 10.17 20.59 15.68
C THR A 537 9.33 19.92 16.74
N LEU A 538 8.29 19.22 16.34
CA LEU A 538 7.40 18.46 17.21
C LEU A 538 7.81 16.98 17.23
N PRO A 539 7.35 16.19 18.24
CA PRO A 539 7.82 14.80 18.41
C PRO A 539 7.22 13.81 17.40
N TYR A 540 6.18 14.19 16.66
CA TYR A 540 5.53 13.35 15.66
C TYR A 540 5.48 14.08 14.31
N PRO A 541 5.64 13.40 13.17
CA PRO A 541 5.54 14.04 11.87
C PRO A 541 4.10 14.45 11.53
N GLU A 542 3.13 13.66 11.94
CA GLU A 542 1.70 13.85 11.61
C GLU A 542 0.81 12.97 12.50
N ILE A 543 -0.51 13.23 12.51
CA ILE A 543 -1.51 12.34 13.08
C ILE A 543 -2.55 11.97 12.04
N GLY A 544 -2.77 10.65 11.88
CA GLY A 544 -3.77 10.07 10.98
C GLY A 544 -5.18 10.08 11.57
N TYR A 545 -6.13 9.63 10.76
CA TYR A 545 -7.54 9.52 11.14
C TYR A 545 -7.74 8.49 12.29
N ASP A 546 -8.66 8.64 13.21
CA ASP A 546 -9.49 9.79 13.55
C ASP A 546 -8.79 10.60 14.62
N TYR A 547 -8.76 11.91 14.47
CA TYR A 547 -8.02 12.75 15.41
C TYR A 547 -8.80 14.00 15.84
N THR A 548 -8.34 14.59 16.96
CA THR A 548 -8.67 15.95 17.40
C THR A 548 -7.39 16.70 17.76
N VAL A 549 -7.19 17.86 17.13
CA VAL A 549 -6.11 18.81 17.46
C VAL A 549 -6.72 20.10 17.96
N SER A 550 -6.39 20.53 19.19
CA SER A 550 -6.88 21.78 19.76
C SER A 550 -5.74 22.65 20.25
N PHE A 551 -5.90 23.96 20.17
CA PHE A 551 -4.94 24.96 20.64
C PHE A 551 -5.62 26.32 20.85
N THR A 552 -4.96 27.20 21.63
CA THR A 552 -5.39 28.55 21.84
C THR A 552 -4.56 29.49 20.96
N ILE A 553 -5.20 30.47 20.32
CA ILE A 553 -4.56 31.53 19.52
C ILE A 553 -4.78 32.90 20.19
N GLU A 554 -3.67 33.61 20.43
CA GLU A 554 -3.71 35.09 20.60
C GLU A 554 -3.33 35.67 19.23
N GLY A 555 -4.36 36.09 18.47
CA GLY A 555 -4.25 36.40 17.05
C GLY A 555 -3.48 37.68 16.75
N LYS A 556 -2.64 37.59 15.73
CA LYS A 556 -2.06 38.74 15.03
C LYS A 556 -2.42 38.67 13.55
N ALA A 557 -2.36 39.79 12.85
CA ALA A 557 -2.56 39.82 11.42
C ALA A 557 -1.43 39.00 10.75
N GLU A 558 -1.80 37.86 10.17
CA GLU A 558 -0.89 36.98 9.42
C GLU A 558 -0.88 37.39 7.94
N THR A 559 0.22 37.09 7.27
CA THR A 559 0.33 37.27 5.81
C THR A 559 -0.16 36.03 5.08
N PRO A 560 -0.74 36.16 3.86
CA PRO A 560 -1.08 35.02 3.05
C PRO A 560 0.13 34.06 2.88
N GLY A 561 -0.09 32.77 3.08
CA GLY A 561 0.93 31.71 3.09
C GLY A 561 1.52 31.42 4.48
N THR A 562 1.03 32.04 5.57
CA THR A 562 1.50 31.75 6.93
C THR A 562 1.08 30.35 7.37
N GLU A 563 2.06 29.48 7.54
CA GLU A 563 1.89 28.09 8.01
C GLU A 563 1.78 28.05 9.54
N LEU A 564 0.91 27.20 10.07
CA LEU A 564 0.94 26.83 11.50
C LEU A 564 1.78 25.58 11.70
N PHE A 565 1.47 24.51 10.94
CA PHE A 565 2.20 23.25 10.98
C PHE A 565 2.44 22.71 9.58
N ARG A 566 3.54 21.99 9.42
CA ARG A 566 3.86 21.26 8.20
C ARG A 566 4.40 19.86 8.47
N SER A 567 4.24 18.98 7.48
CA SER A 567 4.93 17.68 7.35
C SER A 567 5.38 17.51 5.91
N GLU A 568 5.99 16.37 5.59
CA GLU A 568 6.29 15.98 4.20
C GLU A 568 5.04 16.01 3.31
N ASN A 569 3.88 15.64 3.86
CA ASN A 569 2.65 15.36 3.10
C ASN A 569 1.60 16.50 3.14
N ALA A 570 1.68 17.40 4.10
CA ALA A 570 0.64 18.44 4.29
C ALA A 570 1.17 19.69 4.95
N VAL A 571 0.41 20.78 4.75
CA VAL A 571 0.59 22.06 5.45
C VAL A 571 -0.77 22.52 5.98
N PHE A 572 -0.82 22.91 7.26
CA PHE A 572 -1.97 23.58 7.86
C PHE A 572 -1.65 25.07 8.01
N TYR A 573 -2.49 25.93 7.42
CA TYR A 573 -2.28 27.37 7.37
C TYR A 573 -3.12 28.12 8.41
N LEU A 574 -2.52 29.11 9.07
CA LEU A 574 -3.26 30.17 9.74
C LEU A 574 -3.86 31.17 8.73
N SER A 575 -3.15 31.35 7.60
CA SER A 575 -3.57 32.21 6.49
C SER A 575 -3.11 31.56 5.20
N ASP A 576 -4.01 30.96 4.41
CA ASP A 576 -3.64 30.26 3.17
C ASP A 576 -3.10 31.23 2.10
N PRO A 577 -2.31 30.75 1.13
CA PRO A 577 -1.64 31.62 0.17
C PRO A 577 -2.57 32.25 -0.87
N VAL A 578 -3.83 31.82 -0.98
CA VAL A 578 -4.77 32.28 -2.01
C VAL A 578 -5.83 33.20 -1.44
N SER A 579 -6.50 32.78 -0.37
CA SER A 579 -7.63 33.52 0.21
C SER A 579 -7.27 34.30 1.45
N GLY A 580 -6.15 33.98 2.12
CA GLY A 580 -5.78 34.56 3.41
C GLY A 580 -6.63 34.03 4.58
N MET A 581 -7.45 33.03 4.38
CA MET A 581 -8.25 32.38 5.42
C MET A 581 -7.47 31.16 5.99
N MET A 582 -7.95 30.60 7.10
CA MET A 582 -7.42 29.31 7.59
C MET A 582 -7.69 28.20 6.56
N GLY A 583 -6.74 27.29 6.43
CA GLY A 583 -6.88 26.21 5.47
C GLY A 583 -5.78 25.17 5.58
N PHE A 584 -5.75 24.24 4.63
CA PHE A 584 -4.68 23.26 4.52
C PHE A 584 -4.42 22.86 3.07
N ALA A 585 -3.19 22.48 2.79
CA ALA A 585 -2.80 21.92 1.50
C ALA A 585 -2.21 20.52 1.69
N ARG A 586 -2.49 19.64 0.76
CA ARG A 586 -1.93 18.29 0.65
C ARG A 586 -1.99 17.82 -0.80
N ASP A 587 -0.95 17.13 -1.27
CA ASP A 587 -0.89 16.59 -2.65
C ASP A 587 -1.26 17.63 -3.74
N GLY A 588 -0.88 18.90 -3.56
CA GLY A 588 -1.21 19.98 -4.48
C GLY A 588 -2.64 20.53 -4.37
N TYR A 589 -3.49 20.00 -3.52
CA TYR A 589 -4.85 20.47 -3.31
C TYR A 589 -4.93 21.41 -2.11
N LEU A 590 -5.38 22.65 -2.34
CA LEU A 590 -5.68 23.62 -1.29
C LEU A 590 -7.16 23.54 -0.90
N ASN A 591 -7.40 23.45 0.41
CA ASN A 591 -8.74 23.44 1.02
C ASN A 591 -8.82 24.57 2.04
N THR A 592 -9.81 25.43 1.92
CA THR A 592 -9.95 26.67 2.70
C THR A 592 -11.18 26.63 3.57
N PHE A 593 -11.03 26.93 4.87
CA PHE A 593 -12.15 27.16 5.78
C PHE A 593 -12.64 28.60 5.67
N ARG A 594 -13.94 28.82 5.84
CA ARG A 594 -14.53 30.19 5.80
C ARG A 594 -14.28 30.95 7.10
N TYR A 595 -13.00 31.09 7.48
CA TYR A 595 -12.59 31.76 8.70
C TYR A 595 -11.23 32.45 8.56
N SER A 596 -11.13 33.70 9.05
CA SER A 596 -9.87 34.45 9.09
C SER A 596 -9.59 34.96 10.50
N ILE A 597 -8.34 34.82 10.94
CA ILE A 597 -7.88 35.31 12.24
C ILE A 597 -7.70 36.84 12.17
N GLN A 598 -8.23 37.54 13.15
CA GLN A 598 -8.09 38.99 13.25
C GLN A 598 -7.05 39.37 14.31
N ASN A 599 -6.49 40.56 14.18
CA ASN A 599 -5.55 41.11 15.18
C ASN A 599 -6.28 41.33 16.52
N GLY A 600 -5.76 40.75 17.60
CA GLY A 600 -6.34 40.84 18.92
C GLY A 600 -7.36 39.74 19.27
N ASP A 601 -7.65 38.86 18.35
CA ASP A 601 -8.50 37.67 18.64
C ASP A 601 -7.88 36.80 19.74
N ARG A 602 -8.74 36.25 20.59
CA ARG A 602 -8.39 35.17 21.52
C ARG A 602 -9.35 34.00 21.23
N LEU A 603 -8.80 32.95 20.63
CA LEU A 603 -9.57 31.86 20.05
C LEU A 603 -9.15 30.51 20.64
N GLU A 604 -10.12 29.72 21.01
CA GLU A 604 -9.94 28.27 21.19
C GLU A 604 -10.25 27.59 19.84
N VAL A 605 -9.25 27.04 19.21
CA VAL A 605 -9.37 26.37 17.90
C VAL A 605 -9.30 24.87 18.09
N THR A 606 -10.21 24.14 17.46
CA THR A 606 -10.18 22.69 17.37
C THR A 606 -10.35 22.26 15.92
N VAL A 607 -9.49 21.36 15.46
CA VAL A 607 -9.58 20.70 14.17
C VAL A 607 -9.85 19.21 14.42
N LYS A 608 -10.94 18.70 13.87
CA LYS A 608 -11.25 17.27 13.85
C LYS A 608 -11.11 16.74 12.44
N GLY A 609 -10.45 15.59 12.28
CA GLY A 609 -10.29 14.94 10.99
C GLY A 609 -10.63 13.48 11.04
N ASP A 610 -11.43 13.07 10.07
CA ASP A 610 -11.73 11.67 9.77
C ASP A 610 -11.45 11.38 8.27
N ASN A 611 -11.68 10.13 7.83
CA ASN A 611 -11.42 9.72 6.45
C ASN A 611 -12.44 10.27 5.41
N ARG A 612 -13.34 11.20 5.81
CA ARG A 612 -14.37 11.80 4.97
C ARG A 612 -14.45 13.30 5.09
N SER A 613 -13.96 13.87 6.20
CA SER A 613 -14.12 15.28 6.49
C SER A 613 -12.99 15.87 7.34
N THR A 614 -12.85 17.19 7.24
CA THR A 614 -12.02 18.01 8.15
C THR A 614 -12.88 19.15 8.68
N THR A 615 -13.06 19.22 10.01
CA THR A 615 -13.95 20.18 10.68
C THR A 615 -13.15 21.20 11.47
N LEU A 616 -13.43 22.50 11.25
CA LEU A 616 -12.91 23.61 12.05
C LEU A 616 -13.95 24.06 13.08
N ILE A 617 -13.55 24.09 14.34
CA ILE A 617 -14.34 24.55 15.47
C ILE A 617 -13.59 25.72 16.12
N VAL A 618 -14.27 26.83 16.36
CA VAL A 618 -13.69 28.02 17.06
C VAL A 618 -14.59 28.40 18.20
N ASN A 619 -14.01 28.54 19.39
CA ASN A 619 -14.70 28.85 20.64
C ASN A 619 -15.93 27.96 20.88
N GLY A 620 -15.74 26.64 20.65
CA GLY A 620 -16.77 25.62 20.82
C GLY A 620 -17.86 25.59 19.73
N ARG A 621 -17.78 26.49 18.73
CA ARG A 621 -18.75 26.56 17.63
C ARG A 621 -18.15 26.00 16.35
N VAL A 622 -18.84 25.08 15.67
CA VAL A 622 -18.48 24.60 14.33
C VAL A 622 -18.56 25.81 13.36
N ILE A 623 -17.45 26.16 12.79
CA ILE A 623 -17.32 27.25 11.80
C ILE A 623 -17.51 26.70 10.41
N ASP A 624 -16.79 25.63 10.09
CA ASP A 624 -16.88 24.99 8.79
C ASP A 624 -16.58 23.49 8.91
N ARG A 625 -17.21 22.70 8.04
CA ARG A 625 -16.94 21.31 7.86
C ARG A 625 -16.73 21.04 6.37
N LEU A 626 -15.49 20.80 6.03
CA LEU A 626 -15.13 20.38 4.69
C LEU A 626 -15.34 18.86 4.62
N GLU A 627 -16.32 18.43 3.86
CA GLU A 627 -16.67 17.03 3.70
C GLU A 627 -16.71 16.64 2.22
N THR A 628 -16.74 15.34 1.93
CA THR A 628 -16.81 14.84 0.56
C THR A 628 -17.96 15.49 -0.19
N GLU A 629 -17.63 16.26 -1.22
CA GLU A 629 -18.58 17.06 -2.00
C GLU A 629 -18.92 16.36 -3.30
N LYS A 630 -20.22 16.21 -3.57
CA LYS A 630 -20.75 15.70 -4.83
C LYS A 630 -20.81 16.84 -5.85
N ARG A 631 -20.08 16.72 -6.95
CA ARG A 631 -20.15 17.67 -8.08
C ARG A 631 -20.65 16.99 -9.35
N TRP A 632 -21.52 17.71 -10.05
CA TRP A 632 -22.08 17.26 -11.31
C TRP A 632 -21.26 17.79 -12.48
N HIS A 633 -21.01 16.92 -13.43
CA HIS A 633 -20.30 17.17 -14.67
C HIS A 633 -21.16 16.80 -15.88
N ASN A 634 -20.73 17.15 -17.07
CA ASN A 634 -21.41 16.79 -18.34
C ASN A 634 -22.91 17.08 -18.30
N GLU A 635 -23.27 18.35 -18.03
CA GLU A 635 -24.68 18.81 -17.96
C GLU A 635 -25.53 18.00 -16.95
N GLY A 636 -24.95 17.56 -15.87
CA GLY A 636 -25.63 16.78 -14.85
C GLY A 636 -25.76 15.27 -15.12
N LYS A 637 -25.05 14.75 -16.11
CA LYS A 637 -25.07 13.32 -16.48
C LYS A 637 -24.02 12.49 -15.75
N SER A 638 -22.96 13.12 -15.22
CA SER A 638 -21.85 12.46 -14.54
C SER A 638 -21.60 13.08 -13.18
N VAL A 639 -21.15 12.28 -12.22
CA VAL A 639 -20.90 12.69 -10.83
C VAL A 639 -19.46 12.35 -10.46
N MET A 640 -18.78 13.32 -9.86
CA MET A 640 -17.49 13.11 -9.19
C MET A 640 -17.59 13.57 -7.74
N TYR A 641 -16.97 12.82 -6.83
CA TYR A 641 -16.91 13.17 -5.42
C TYR A 641 -15.52 13.73 -5.10
N TYR A 642 -15.47 14.96 -4.53
CA TYR A 642 -14.24 15.62 -4.14
C TYR A 642 -14.00 15.45 -2.65
N VAL A 643 -12.80 15.01 -2.28
CA VAL A 643 -12.45 14.59 -0.92
C VAL A 643 -11.50 15.59 -0.28
N PRO A 644 -11.92 16.31 0.79
CA PRO A 644 -11.11 17.31 1.48
C PRO A 644 -10.62 16.81 2.85
N THR A 645 -10.08 15.62 2.92
CA THR A 645 -9.55 15.02 4.14
C THR A 645 -8.14 15.51 4.44
N LEU A 646 -7.70 15.42 5.68
CA LEU A 646 -6.37 15.85 6.14
C LEU A 646 -5.81 14.84 7.15
N VAL A 647 -4.69 14.21 6.85
CA VAL A 647 -3.77 13.72 7.88
C VAL A 647 -3.06 14.94 8.43
N PHE A 648 -3.23 15.24 9.71
CA PHE A 648 -2.84 16.53 10.26
C PHE A 648 -1.32 16.62 10.45
N PRO A 649 -0.64 17.64 9.88
CA PRO A 649 0.80 17.78 9.95
C PRO A 649 1.25 18.21 11.36
N LEU A 650 2.31 17.60 11.88
CA LEU A 650 2.87 17.85 13.21
C LEU A 650 4.41 17.80 13.24
N GLU A 651 5.09 17.80 12.09
CA GLU A 651 6.55 17.68 12.07
C GLU A 651 7.23 18.98 12.54
N LYS A 652 6.76 20.11 12.02
CA LYS A 652 7.39 21.41 12.26
C LYS A 652 6.36 22.52 12.35
N ALA A 653 6.51 23.40 13.34
CA ALA A 653 5.79 24.66 13.41
C ALA A 653 6.32 25.64 12.33
N GLY A 654 5.40 26.38 11.71
CA GLY A 654 5.74 27.45 10.76
C GLY A 654 6.31 28.70 11.41
N ASP A 655 6.53 29.72 10.59
CA ASP A 655 6.94 31.06 11.05
C ASP A 655 5.70 31.98 11.09
N PHE A 656 5.09 32.10 12.26
CA PHE A 656 3.87 32.88 12.50
C PHE A 656 4.08 33.94 13.58
N LYS A 657 3.23 34.98 13.57
CA LYS A 657 3.27 36.11 14.52
C LYS A 657 2.34 35.93 15.71
N SER A 658 1.26 35.19 15.54
CA SER A 658 0.30 34.87 16.60
C SER A 658 0.96 34.01 17.68
N ARG A 659 0.46 34.12 18.92
CA ARG A 659 0.92 33.24 20.00
C ARG A 659 0.02 32.00 20.05
N ILE A 660 0.62 30.84 20.04
CA ILE A 660 -0.07 29.53 20.06
C ILE A 660 0.25 28.85 21.39
N THR A 661 -0.79 28.55 22.18
CA THR A 661 -0.66 27.87 23.48
C THR A 661 -1.63 26.71 23.60
N ASP A 662 -1.44 25.88 24.62
CA ASP A 662 -2.33 24.81 25.00
C ASP A 662 -2.59 23.79 23.88
N LEU A 663 -1.55 23.51 23.06
CA LEU A 663 -1.66 22.51 22.01
C LEU A 663 -1.94 21.14 22.63
N LYS A 664 -3.01 20.50 22.18
CA LYS A 664 -3.41 19.18 22.57
C LYS A 664 -3.79 18.36 21.35
N VAL A 665 -3.19 17.19 21.21
CA VAL A 665 -3.46 16.24 20.13
C VAL A 665 -4.00 14.94 20.73
N SER A 666 -5.11 14.47 20.21
CA SER A 666 -5.74 13.21 20.65
C SER A 666 -6.02 12.31 19.45
N SER A 667 -5.74 11.01 19.61
CA SER A 667 -5.97 9.97 18.63
C SER A 667 -7.29 9.23 18.87
N TYR A 668 -7.85 8.63 17.81
CA TYR A 668 -9.07 7.81 17.83
C TYR A 668 -10.26 8.50 18.52
N THR A 669 -10.48 9.77 18.23
CA THR A 669 -11.59 10.55 18.77
C THR A 669 -12.81 10.43 17.87
N GLU A 670 -13.99 10.18 18.49
CA GLU A 670 -15.28 10.17 17.80
C GLU A 670 -15.71 11.54 17.27
#